data_6b1798edf0d9d0f3a2027b4abc85b694
#
_entry.id   6b1798edf0d9d0f3a2027b4abc85b694
#
_cell.length_a   1.000
_cell.length_b   1.000
_cell.length_c   1.000
_cell.angle_alpha   90.00
_cell.angle_beta   90.00
_cell.angle_gamma   90.00
#
_symmetry.space_group_name_H-M   'P 1'
#
loop_
_entity.id
_entity.type
_entity.pdbx_description
1 polymer ?
#
loop_
_entity_poly.entity_id
_entity_poly.type
_entity_poly.pdbx_seq_one_letter_code
_entity_poly.pdbx_strand_id
1 'polypeptide(L)'
;MRTAMSNETKKTGSSFMEKLSTVIVDKRNLIFLLTIILLVFSAFSRNWVEVESDLTYYLPSDSETKQALDIMDEQFTTYGTAEVMVANITPEQAAALEPKIKEIKGVQSVDYDETTAHYNNLSALYSITFAYSEDDEACLDSLEAVKEYLSDYDLYVDTDLGNTQQETIDHEISVIMVYVAIVIVLVLLFTSETYGEVPVLILTFVVALVLNQGTNFLMGKISFISNSVTSILQLALSIDYAIIFCNRFKEEHRLLPLREAVIVSLSKSIPEIGASSLTTIGGLVAMLFMRFKLGPDMALCLIKSILFALLAAFIVMPGLLMLFGPLIDRTQHRSFVPKIPFVGKLDYATRYIIPIVFVVLAVIGYRLSSDCPYAYGYGLISAPKQNETQFAQQMIEDNFTSKNMLALIVPTGDYDKESAILDELGQYDEVDSTMGLTNIEALDSYMLADKLTPRQFAELAGLDYEAAQVVYAAYAAQHSEYGKLAGNLATYKVPLIDMFLFVCDQVDSGIVTLSDDQTQMLQDAEVQMNSAKAQLQGTDYDRMLIYLTLPESSDETYAFTDKILEIAEKYYPDENVYLAGESTNEYEFEKSFAVDNKVVSIVSVLVVMLVLLFTFNSAGMPVLLILVIQGCIWLNFSFPTIT
;
A
#
# COMPACT_ATOMS: atom_id res chain seq x y z
N MET A 1 -49.55 -53.72 37.94
CA MET A 1 -48.70 -54.60 37.14
C MET A 1 -47.50 -53.78 36.72
N ARG A 2 -46.39 -53.83 37.47
CA ARG A 2 -45.14 -53.10 37.22
C ARG A 2 -44.27 -53.95 36.33
N THR A 3 -43.98 -53.50 35.13
CA THR A 3 -43.01 -54.16 34.24
C THR A 3 -41.76 -53.28 34.24
N ALA A 4 -40.67 -53.87 34.64
CA ALA A 4 -39.35 -53.28 34.72
C ALA A 4 -38.86 -52.85 33.33
N MET A 5 -38.48 -51.59 33.17
CA MET A 5 -37.64 -51.15 32.06
C MET A 5 -36.19 -51.37 32.48
N SER A 6 -35.56 -52.36 31.88
CA SER A 6 -34.14 -52.62 32.00
C SER A 6 -33.33 -51.50 31.35
N ASN A 7 -32.48 -50.90 32.13
CA ASN A 7 -31.41 -50.01 31.67
C ASN A 7 -30.37 -50.82 30.88
N GLU A 8 -30.48 -50.86 29.59
CA GLU A 8 -29.35 -51.16 28.71
C GLU A 8 -28.60 -49.86 28.43
N THR A 9 -27.66 -49.51 29.29
CA THR A 9 -26.57 -48.58 28.97
C THR A 9 -25.73 -49.25 27.87
N LYS A 10 -26.04 -48.96 26.57
CA LYS A 10 -25.10 -49.16 25.48
C LYS A 10 -23.85 -48.33 25.79
N LYS A 11 -22.76 -48.99 26.19
CA LYS A 11 -21.39 -48.46 26.06
C LYS A 11 -21.09 -48.30 24.58
N THR A 12 -21.55 -47.23 23.96
CA THR A 12 -21.01 -46.75 22.69
C THR A 12 -19.59 -46.33 22.96
N GLY A 13 -18.60 -46.92 22.29
CA GLY A 13 -17.20 -46.53 22.41
C GLY A 13 -17.08 -45.04 22.19
N SER A 14 -16.31 -44.36 23.07
CA SER A 14 -16.15 -42.91 23.03
C SER A 14 -15.73 -42.48 21.62
N SER A 15 -16.43 -41.51 21.05
CA SER A 15 -16.14 -40.94 19.73
C SER A 15 -14.69 -40.45 19.69
N PHE A 16 -14.04 -40.48 18.52
CA PHE A 16 -12.68 -39.89 18.35
C PHE A 16 -12.60 -38.47 18.92
N MET A 17 -13.61 -37.65 18.66
CA MET A 17 -13.71 -36.26 19.16
C MET A 17 -13.77 -36.19 20.70
N GLU A 18 -14.48 -37.13 21.33
CA GLU A 18 -14.56 -37.20 22.80
C GLU A 18 -13.22 -37.59 23.42
N LYS A 19 -12.47 -38.52 22.82
CA LYS A 19 -11.11 -38.87 23.24
C LYS A 19 -10.16 -37.68 23.12
N LEU A 20 -10.20 -36.99 21.99
CA LEU A 20 -9.40 -35.80 21.74
C LEU A 20 -9.71 -34.71 22.78
N SER A 21 -10.99 -34.42 23.00
CA SER A 21 -11.44 -33.44 23.99
C SER A 21 -11.01 -33.81 25.42
N THR A 22 -11.04 -35.10 25.76
CA THR A 22 -10.56 -35.60 27.04
C THR A 22 -9.06 -35.33 27.25
N VAL A 23 -8.26 -35.62 26.22
CA VAL A 23 -6.79 -35.35 26.28
C VAL A 23 -6.51 -33.86 26.45
N ILE A 24 -7.21 -32.99 25.73
CA ILE A 24 -7.05 -31.53 25.84
C ILE A 24 -7.37 -31.05 27.27
N VAL A 25 -8.51 -31.46 27.82
CA VAL A 25 -8.93 -31.03 29.14
C VAL A 25 -8.01 -31.58 30.25
N ASP A 26 -7.60 -32.85 30.17
CA ASP A 26 -6.74 -33.48 31.17
C ASP A 26 -5.27 -32.96 31.09
N LYS A 27 -4.79 -32.60 29.92
CA LYS A 27 -3.43 -32.05 29.72
C LYS A 27 -3.38 -30.52 29.78
N ARG A 28 -4.42 -29.83 30.24
CA ARG A 28 -4.53 -28.36 30.26
C ARG A 28 -3.34 -27.65 30.90
N ASN A 29 -2.72 -28.21 31.96
CA ASN A 29 -1.56 -27.59 32.60
C ASN A 29 -0.32 -27.59 31.68
N LEU A 30 -0.10 -28.66 30.93
CA LEU A 30 0.94 -28.73 29.92
C LEU A 30 0.65 -27.76 28.77
N ILE A 31 -0.61 -27.67 28.35
CA ILE A 31 -1.06 -26.73 27.30
C ILE A 31 -0.82 -25.29 27.76
N PHE A 32 -1.17 -24.93 28.99
CA PHE A 32 -0.90 -23.59 29.53
C PHE A 32 0.60 -23.28 29.55
N LEU A 33 1.43 -24.22 29.99
CA LEU A 33 2.88 -24.03 29.99
C LEU A 33 3.41 -23.77 28.57
N LEU A 34 3.01 -24.59 27.60
CA LEU A 34 3.41 -24.41 26.19
C LEU A 34 2.88 -23.09 25.62
N THR A 35 1.62 -22.75 25.92
CA THR A 35 1.03 -21.47 25.49
C THR A 35 1.79 -20.28 26.05
N ILE A 36 2.16 -20.30 27.34
CA ILE A 36 2.95 -19.21 27.94
C ILE A 36 4.32 -19.08 27.27
N ILE A 37 5.01 -20.20 27.02
CA ILE A 37 6.30 -20.18 26.31
C ILE A 37 6.15 -19.58 24.92
N LEU A 38 5.11 -19.98 24.18
CA LEU A 38 4.81 -19.44 22.85
C LEU A 38 4.42 -17.96 22.89
N LEU A 39 3.66 -17.53 23.91
CA LEU A 39 3.30 -16.11 24.09
C LEU A 39 4.54 -15.25 24.35
N VAL A 40 5.46 -15.73 25.21
CA VAL A 40 6.72 -15.02 25.47
C VAL A 40 7.53 -14.92 24.18
N PHE A 41 7.69 -16.02 23.45
CA PHE A 41 8.36 -16.02 22.15
C PHE A 41 7.69 -15.03 21.18
N SER A 42 6.36 -15.08 21.05
CA SER A 42 5.58 -14.22 20.15
C SER A 42 5.68 -12.73 20.52
N ALA A 43 5.82 -12.42 21.80
CA ALA A 43 6.01 -11.03 22.25
C ALA A 43 7.34 -10.42 21.75
N PHE A 44 8.38 -11.24 21.59
CA PHE A 44 9.66 -10.81 21.03
C PHE A 44 9.65 -10.85 19.50
N SER A 45 9.11 -11.93 18.90
CA SER A 45 9.18 -12.16 17.45
C SER A 45 8.24 -11.29 16.63
N ARG A 46 7.27 -10.61 17.25
CA ARG A 46 6.33 -9.74 16.52
C ARG A 46 7.01 -8.59 15.77
N ASN A 47 8.18 -8.16 16.24
CA ASN A 47 8.95 -7.06 15.64
C ASN A 47 9.95 -7.56 14.56
N TRP A 48 9.95 -8.85 14.23
CA TRP A 48 10.85 -9.43 13.25
C TRP A 48 10.26 -9.41 11.83
N VAL A 49 8.98 -9.11 11.69
CA VAL A 49 8.33 -8.98 10.41
C VAL A 49 8.65 -7.62 9.81
N GLU A 50 8.94 -7.60 8.52
CA GLU A 50 9.04 -6.39 7.73
C GLU A 50 7.65 -6.00 7.23
N VAL A 51 7.25 -4.76 7.48
CA VAL A 51 5.94 -4.24 7.06
C VAL A 51 6.18 -3.27 5.90
N GLU A 52 5.60 -3.61 4.74
CA GLU A 52 5.69 -2.80 3.53
C GLU A 52 4.56 -1.78 3.51
N SER A 53 4.91 -0.50 3.37
CA SER A 53 3.95 0.62 3.26
C SER A 53 3.62 0.98 1.82
N ASP A 54 4.54 0.74 0.90
CA ASP A 54 4.32 1.04 -0.51
C ASP A 54 3.41 0.01 -1.17
N LEU A 55 2.25 0.47 -1.69
CA LEU A 55 1.30 -0.38 -2.41
C LEU A 55 1.78 -0.78 -3.79
N THR A 56 2.68 -0.02 -4.40
CA THR A 56 3.25 -0.34 -5.73
C THR A 56 4.08 -1.61 -5.71
N TYR A 57 4.63 -1.98 -4.54
CA TYR A 57 5.29 -3.27 -4.31
C TYR A 57 4.37 -4.47 -4.63
N TYR A 58 3.07 -4.30 -4.45
CA TYR A 58 2.06 -5.35 -4.65
C TYR A 58 1.45 -5.36 -6.06
N LEU A 59 1.85 -4.46 -6.95
CA LEU A 59 1.44 -4.50 -8.35
C LEU A 59 1.82 -5.84 -9.01
N PRO A 60 1.06 -6.29 -10.01
CA PRO A 60 1.45 -7.44 -10.82
C PRO A 60 2.83 -7.22 -11.43
N SER A 61 3.71 -8.23 -11.33
CA SER A 61 5.08 -8.10 -11.86
C SER A 61 5.16 -7.99 -13.39
N ASP A 62 4.06 -8.26 -14.08
CA ASP A 62 3.90 -8.15 -15.53
C ASP A 62 3.18 -6.86 -15.94
N SER A 63 2.83 -5.97 -15.02
CA SER A 63 2.27 -4.67 -15.36
C SER A 63 3.33 -3.70 -15.86
N GLU A 64 2.95 -2.82 -16.79
CA GLU A 64 3.83 -1.83 -17.39
C GLU A 64 4.36 -0.85 -16.36
N THR A 65 3.49 -0.38 -15.47
CA THR A 65 3.86 0.51 -14.35
C THR A 65 4.89 -0.13 -13.41
N LYS A 66 4.72 -1.43 -13.05
CA LYS A 66 5.70 -2.11 -12.18
C LYS A 66 7.05 -2.26 -12.86
N GLN A 67 7.07 -2.57 -14.16
CA GLN A 67 8.30 -2.63 -14.94
C GLN A 67 8.98 -1.25 -15.03
N ALA A 68 8.21 -0.18 -15.20
CA ALA A 68 8.71 1.19 -15.19
C ALA A 68 9.38 1.54 -13.85
N LEU A 69 8.69 1.25 -12.73
CA LEU A 69 9.22 1.50 -11.37
C LEU A 69 10.50 0.69 -11.13
N ASP A 70 10.53 -0.58 -11.49
CA ASP A 70 11.72 -1.44 -11.32
C ASP A 70 12.92 -0.89 -12.15
N ILE A 71 12.69 -0.38 -13.37
CA ILE A 71 13.73 0.28 -14.19
C ILE A 71 14.17 1.59 -13.54
N MET A 72 13.23 2.36 -12.98
CA MET A 72 13.57 3.60 -12.27
C MET A 72 14.51 3.34 -11.10
N ASP A 73 14.19 2.35 -10.27
CA ASP A 73 14.99 1.99 -9.11
C ASP A 73 16.38 1.46 -9.49
N GLU A 74 16.49 0.71 -10.61
CA GLU A 74 17.75 0.10 -11.03
C GLU A 74 18.69 1.05 -11.76
N GLN A 75 18.15 2.01 -12.54
CA GLN A 75 18.96 2.77 -13.50
C GLN A 75 19.06 4.25 -13.20
N PHE A 76 18.17 4.82 -12.40
CA PHE A 76 18.16 6.25 -12.10
C PHE A 76 18.34 6.51 -10.61
N THR A 77 18.93 7.65 -10.30
CA THR A 77 18.92 8.16 -8.93
C THR A 77 17.71 9.06 -8.74
N THR A 78 16.78 8.64 -7.87
CA THR A 78 15.68 9.50 -7.43
C THR A 78 16.14 10.25 -6.18
N TYR A 79 16.36 11.56 -6.34
CA TYR A 79 16.71 12.43 -5.22
C TYR A 79 15.45 12.75 -4.43
N GLY A 80 15.62 12.88 -3.11
CA GLY A 80 14.51 13.32 -2.27
C GLY A 80 14.09 14.75 -2.62
N THR A 81 12.78 14.98 -2.61
CA THR A 81 12.17 16.28 -2.88
C THR A 81 11.18 16.67 -1.79
N ALA A 82 10.97 17.96 -1.61
CA ALA A 82 9.94 18.49 -0.73
C ALA A 82 9.35 19.78 -1.31
N GLU A 83 8.04 19.91 -1.27
CA GLU A 83 7.32 21.14 -1.50
C GLU A 83 7.09 21.85 -0.17
N VAL A 84 7.71 23.04 -0.02
CA VAL A 84 7.71 23.78 1.23
C VAL A 84 7.02 25.12 1.01
N MET A 85 5.79 25.25 1.51
CA MET A 85 5.04 26.49 1.46
C MET A 85 5.22 27.29 2.75
N VAL A 86 5.57 28.56 2.61
CA VAL A 86 5.61 29.56 3.69
C VAL A 86 4.47 30.55 3.47
N ALA A 87 3.50 30.55 4.37
CA ALA A 87 2.36 31.47 4.28
C ALA A 87 2.62 32.80 5.01
N ASN A 88 1.81 33.81 4.72
CA ASN A 88 1.87 35.13 5.31
C ASN A 88 3.23 35.85 5.14
N ILE A 89 3.84 35.70 3.98
CA ILE A 89 5.15 36.26 3.63
C ILE A 89 5.04 37.25 2.47
N THR A 90 5.89 38.30 2.44
CA THR A 90 5.95 39.22 1.29
C THR A 90 6.89 38.69 0.20
N PRO A 91 6.72 39.13 -1.09
CA PRO A 91 7.60 38.67 -2.18
C PRO A 91 9.08 38.90 -1.89
N GLU A 92 9.44 40.06 -1.33
CA GLU A 92 10.82 40.39 -1.02
C GLU A 92 11.41 39.52 0.10
N GLN A 93 10.57 39.12 1.07
CA GLN A 93 10.99 38.20 2.13
C GLN A 93 11.14 36.78 1.57
N ALA A 94 10.22 36.38 0.70
CA ALA A 94 10.26 35.08 0.06
C ALA A 94 11.50 34.90 -0.82
N ALA A 95 11.80 35.87 -1.68
CA ALA A 95 13.02 35.86 -2.50
C ALA A 95 14.32 35.89 -1.64
N ALA A 96 14.27 36.49 -0.44
CA ALA A 96 15.43 36.49 0.47
C ALA A 96 15.61 35.17 1.24
N LEU A 97 14.60 34.28 1.27
CA LEU A 97 14.70 32.96 1.91
C LEU A 97 15.35 31.94 0.99
N GLU A 98 15.06 31.96 -0.31
CA GLU A 98 15.59 31.00 -1.30
C GLU A 98 17.09 30.74 -1.17
N PRO A 99 18.01 31.78 -1.25
CA PRO A 99 19.44 31.53 -1.14
C PRO A 99 19.86 30.98 0.22
N LYS A 100 19.11 31.27 1.27
CA LYS A 100 19.40 30.76 2.62
C LYS A 100 18.98 29.33 2.82
N ILE A 101 17.85 28.90 2.21
CA ILE A 101 17.44 27.51 2.18
C ILE A 101 18.46 26.69 1.39
N LYS A 102 18.95 27.23 0.27
CA LYS A 102 19.97 26.60 -0.55
C LYS A 102 21.32 26.39 0.15
N GLU A 103 21.66 27.27 1.14
CA GLU A 103 22.86 27.11 1.96
C GLU A 103 22.75 26.01 3.03
N ILE A 104 21.55 25.46 3.28
CA ILE A 104 21.36 24.41 4.27
C ILE A 104 22.04 23.14 3.76
N LYS A 105 22.80 22.50 4.65
CA LYS A 105 23.53 21.28 4.29
C LYS A 105 22.58 20.19 3.80
N GLY A 106 22.88 19.65 2.62
CA GLY A 106 22.10 18.57 2.00
C GLY A 106 21.01 19.08 1.07
N VAL A 107 20.76 20.37 0.97
CA VAL A 107 19.94 20.97 -0.09
C VAL A 107 20.80 21.13 -1.34
N GLN A 108 20.36 20.54 -2.46
CA GLN A 108 21.03 20.62 -3.76
C GLN A 108 20.53 21.82 -4.56
N SER A 109 19.21 21.95 -4.67
CA SER A 109 18.57 23.07 -5.37
C SER A 109 17.29 23.48 -4.67
N VAL A 110 16.94 24.75 -4.87
CA VAL A 110 15.66 25.33 -4.48
C VAL A 110 15.12 26.03 -5.71
N ASP A 111 13.94 25.62 -6.16
CA ASP A 111 13.24 26.28 -7.24
C ASP A 111 12.19 27.23 -6.65
N TYR A 112 12.35 28.51 -6.96
CA TYR A 112 11.47 29.58 -6.54
C TYR A 112 11.58 30.75 -7.51
N ASP A 113 10.45 31.27 -7.96
CA ASP A 113 10.35 32.50 -8.71
C ASP A 113 9.14 33.35 -8.24
N GLU A 114 9.02 34.57 -8.78
CA GLU A 114 7.91 35.47 -8.43
C GLU A 114 6.65 35.24 -9.30
N THR A 115 6.57 34.12 -10.03
CA THR A 115 5.39 33.75 -10.81
C THR A 115 4.29 33.19 -9.90
N THR A 116 3.08 33.09 -10.44
CA THR A 116 1.93 32.51 -9.72
C THR A 116 2.12 31.01 -9.40
N ALA A 117 3.11 30.36 -10.00
CA ALA A 117 3.47 28.97 -9.69
C ALA A 117 4.15 28.85 -8.32
N HIS A 118 4.94 29.88 -7.92
CA HIS A 118 5.72 29.83 -6.68
C HIS A 118 5.36 30.96 -5.69
N TYR A 119 4.58 31.97 -6.10
CA TYR A 119 4.10 33.00 -5.20
C TYR A 119 2.64 33.36 -5.49
N ASN A 120 1.76 33.05 -4.57
CA ASN A 120 0.32 33.33 -4.67
C ASN A 120 -0.30 33.58 -3.27
N ASN A 121 -1.28 34.45 -3.15
CA ASN A 121 -2.05 34.71 -1.93
C ASN A 121 -1.19 34.97 -0.67
N LEU A 122 -0.11 35.74 -0.78
CA LEU A 122 0.86 35.97 0.29
C LEU A 122 1.53 34.68 0.81
N SER A 123 1.62 33.67 -0.02
CA SER A 123 2.29 32.41 0.25
C SER A 123 3.38 32.19 -0.80
N ALA A 124 4.51 31.68 -0.37
CA ALA A 124 5.63 31.29 -1.23
C ALA A 124 5.80 29.77 -1.21
N LEU A 125 5.94 29.15 -2.36
CA LEU A 125 6.20 27.73 -2.53
C LEU A 125 7.64 27.53 -3.00
N TYR A 126 8.41 26.75 -2.26
CA TYR A 126 9.77 26.36 -2.61
C TYR A 126 9.79 24.88 -2.94
N SER A 127 10.14 24.53 -4.19
CA SER A 127 10.38 23.14 -4.57
C SER A 127 11.86 22.82 -4.29
N ILE A 128 12.10 22.00 -3.28
CA ILE A 128 13.44 21.69 -2.77
C ILE A 128 13.85 20.30 -3.25
N THR A 129 15.04 20.20 -3.85
CA THR A 129 15.69 18.91 -4.16
C THR A 129 16.88 18.73 -3.23
N PHE A 130 16.98 17.57 -2.59
CA PHE A 130 18.08 17.22 -1.72
C PHE A 130 19.22 16.55 -2.49
N ALA A 131 20.44 16.57 -1.95
CA ALA A 131 21.63 15.98 -2.56
C ALA A 131 21.77 14.47 -2.32
N TYR A 132 20.75 13.84 -1.72
CA TYR A 132 20.72 12.44 -1.32
C TYR A 132 19.52 11.74 -1.95
N SER A 133 19.62 10.41 -2.12
CA SER A 133 18.47 9.60 -2.53
C SER A 133 17.35 9.71 -1.50
N GLU A 134 16.11 9.57 -1.95
CA GLU A 134 14.92 9.62 -1.09
C GLU A 134 14.94 8.58 0.05
N ASP A 135 15.60 7.45 -0.16
CA ASP A 135 15.76 6.37 0.83
C ASP A 135 16.90 6.61 1.83
N ASP A 136 17.73 7.65 1.66
CA ASP A 136 18.87 7.92 2.52
C ASP A 136 18.44 8.68 3.78
N GLU A 137 18.86 8.21 4.97
CA GLU A 137 18.63 8.89 6.24
C GLU A 137 19.16 10.33 6.23
N ALA A 138 20.23 10.60 5.48
CA ALA A 138 20.78 11.94 5.32
C ALA A 138 19.82 12.91 4.60
N CYS A 139 18.90 12.40 3.79
CA CYS A 139 17.84 13.19 3.16
C CYS A 139 16.83 13.69 4.21
N LEU A 140 16.42 12.80 5.12
CA LEU A 140 15.54 13.17 6.24
C LEU A 140 16.18 14.18 7.18
N ASP A 141 17.45 14.00 7.52
CA ASP A 141 18.20 14.96 8.33
C ASP A 141 18.23 16.36 7.68
N SER A 142 18.34 16.39 6.34
CA SER A 142 18.34 17.64 5.57
C SER A 142 16.97 18.31 5.56
N LEU A 143 15.90 17.54 5.41
CA LEU A 143 14.51 18.01 5.50
C LEU A 143 14.22 18.58 6.90
N GLU A 144 14.63 17.89 7.96
CA GLU A 144 14.45 18.39 9.33
C GLU A 144 15.24 19.69 9.57
N ALA A 145 16.43 19.82 8.99
CA ALA A 145 17.19 21.08 9.06
C ALA A 145 16.47 22.24 8.35
N VAL A 146 15.80 21.98 7.23
CA VAL A 146 14.95 22.98 6.54
C VAL A 146 13.76 23.37 7.42
N LYS A 147 13.05 22.39 7.99
CA LYS A 147 11.92 22.63 8.90
C LYS A 147 12.33 23.43 10.14
N GLU A 148 13.48 23.09 10.75
CA GLU A 148 14.02 23.83 11.91
C GLU A 148 14.36 25.27 11.54
N TYR A 149 14.99 25.47 10.38
CA TYR A 149 15.33 26.82 9.90
C TYR A 149 14.10 27.69 9.66
N LEU A 150 13.00 27.10 9.15
CA LEU A 150 11.75 27.78 8.84
C LEU A 150 10.72 27.74 9.98
N SER A 151 11.08 27.23 11.16
CA SER A 151 10.15 27.02 12.28
C SER A 151 9.48 28.29 12.83
N ASP A 152 10.06 29.47 12.60
CA ASP A 152 9.48 30.77 13.00
C ASP A 152 8.41 31.26 12.00
N TYR A 153 8.20 30.59 10.88
CA TYR A 153 7.25 30.93 9.84
C TYR A 153 6.01 30.03 9.90
N ASP A 154 4.95 30.46 9.22
CA ASP A 154 3.74 29.66 9.02
C ASP A 154 3.99 28.64 7.89
N LEU A 155 4.47 27.46 8.28
CA LEU A 155 5.13 26.46 7.42
C LEU A 155 4.21 25.30 7.12
N TYR A 156 4.13 24.91 5.85
CA TYR A 156 3.46 23.73 5.35
C TYR A 156 4.43 22.95 4.47
N VAL A 157 4.57 21.65 4.71
CA VAL A 157 5.52 20.79 3.99
C VAL A 157 4.82 19.58 3.44
N ASP A 158 4.90 19.41 2.14
CA ASP A 158 4.45 18.22 1.41
C ASP A 158 5.66 17.47 0.86
N THR A 159 5.79 16.20 1.18
CA THR A 159 6.93 15.36 0.80
C THR A 159 6.63 13.89 1.06
N ASP A 160 7.16 13.03 0.21
CA ASP A 160 7.16 11.58 0.38
C ASP A 160 8.32 11.08 1.27
N LEU A 161 9.22 12.00 1.66
CA LEU A 161 10.36 11.65 2.49
C LEU A 161 9.93 11.29 3.92
N GLY A 162 10.44 10.17 4.38
CA GLY A 162 10.11 9.62 5.70
C GLY A 162 8.72 9.02 5.72
N ASN A 163 8.58 7.88 6.32
CA ASN A 163 7.31 7.13 6.43
C ASN A 163 6.24 7.82 7.31
N THR A 164 6.01 9.14 7.11
CA THR A 164 5.06 9.94 7.89
C THR A 164 3.62 9.41 7.73
N GLN A 165 3.29 8.87 6.56
CA GLN A 165 2.01 8.21 6.32
C GLN A 165 1.89 6.90 7.12
N GLN A 166 2.95 6.08 7.15
CA GLN A 166 2.95 4.84 7.93
C GLN A 166 2.84 5.10 9.43
N GLU A 167 3.58 6.07 9.96
CA GLU A 167 3.50 6.42 11.39
C GLU A 167 2.11 6.93 11.78
N THR A 168 1.48 7.74 10.91
CA THR A 168 0.13 8.23 11.11
C THR A 168 -0.88 7.08 11.10
N ILE A 169 -0.79 6.17 10.13
CA ILE A 169 -1.67 5.00 10.02
C ILE A 169 -1.48 4.08 11.23
N ASP A 170 -0.26 3.82 11.68
CA ASP A 170 0.02 3.00 12.86
C ASP A 170 -0.55 3.64 14.14
N HIS A 171 -0.47 4.95 14.28
CA HIS A 171 -1.10 5.66 15.40
C HIS A 171 -2.63 5.54 15.35
N GLU A 172 -3.26 5.79 14.22
CA GLU A 172 -4.71 5.68 14.05
C GLU A 172 -5.21 4.26 14.30
N ILE A 173 -4.51 3.25 13.78
CA ILE A 173 -4.82 1.84 14.03
C ILE A 173 -4.73 1.51 15.52
N SER A 174 -3.72 2.03 16.22
CA SER A 174 -3.59 1.83 17.66
C SER A 174 -4.78 2.41 18.41
N VAL A 175 -5.26 3.58 18.03
CA VAL A 175 -6.47 4.21 18.58
C VAL A 175 -7.72 3.38 18.27
N ILE A 176 -7.89 2.95 17.02
CA ILE A 176 -9.00 2.09 16.59
C ILE A 176 -9.01 0.78 17.39
N MET A 177 -7.86 0.14 17.59
CA MET A 177 -7.74 -1.09 18.38
C MET A 177 -8.22 -0.92 19.81
N VAL A 178 -7.98 0.23 20.45
CA VAL A 178 -8.50 0.53 21.78
C VAL A 178 -10.03 0.62 21.76
N TYR A 179 -10.61 1.33 20.78
CA TYR A 179 -12.07 1.40 20.63
C TYR A 179 -12.69 0.02 20.37
N VAL A 180 -12.09 -0.77 19.48
CA VAL A 180 -12.54 -2.14 19.19
C VAL A 180 -12.51 -2.99 20.47
N ALA A 181 -11.43 -2.92 21.26
CA ALA A 181 -11.33 -3.65 22.54
C ALA A 181 -12.43 -3.23 23.52
N ILE A 182 -12.71 -1.94 23.66
CA ILE A 182 -13.79 -1.42 24.51
C ILE A 182 -15.15 -1.94 24.03
N VAL A 183 -15.44 -1.86 22.73
CA VAL A 183 -16.71 -2.35 22.16
C VAL A 183 -16.86 -3.85 22.40
N ILE A 184 -15.81 -4.64 22.19
CA ILE A 184 -15.81 -6.08 22.45
C ILE A 184 -16.16 -6.37 23.91
N VAL A 185 -15.50 -5.70 24.87
CA VAL A 185 -15.77 -5.88 26.30
C VAL A 185 -17.23 -5.54 26.62
N LEU A 186 -17.74 -4.43 26.09
CA LEU A 186 -19.14 -4.02 26.29
C LEU A 186 -20.10 -5.07 25.70
N VAL A 187 -19.88 -5.52 24.47
CA VAL A 187 -20.72 -6.55 23.83
C VAL A 187 -20.71 -7.83 24.65
N LEU A 188 -19.54 -8.29 25.11
CA LEU A 188 -19.41 -9.49 25.93
C LEU A 188 -20.13 -9.35 27.27
N LEU A 189 -20.04 -8.19 27.92
CA LEU A 189 -20.77 -7.92 29.18
C LEU A 189 -22.29 -7.96 29.00
N PHE A 190 -22.80 -7.46 27.85
CA PHE A 190 -24.23 -7.45 27.57
C PHE A 190 -24.76 -8.81 27.08
N THR A 191 -23.96 -9.57 26.35
CA THR A 191 -24.40 -10.84 25.74
C THR A 191 -24.18 -12.06 26.64
N SER A 192 -23.19 -12.02 27.57
CA SER A 192 -22.92 -13.12 28.46
C SER A 192 -24.01 -13.24 29.56
N GLU A 193 -24.24 -14.45 30.05
CA GLU A 193 -25.15 -14.74 31.19
C GLU A 193 -24.38 -14.85 32.50
N THR A 194 -23.06 -14.77 32.47
CA THR A 194 -22.19 -14.78 33.64
C THR A 194 -20.99 -13.86 33.45
N TYR A 195 -20.65 -13.07 34.47
CA TYR A 195 -19.45 -12.23 34.39
C TYR A 195 -18.13 -13.04 34.35
N GLY A 196 -18.16 -14.29 34.85
CA GLY A 196 -16.99 -15.18 34.81
C GLY A 196 -16.60 -15.68 33.42
N GLU A 197 -17.50 -15.58 32.42
CA GLU A 197 -17.21 -15.92 31.02
C GLU A 197 -16.36 -14.87 30.33
N VAL A 198 -16.55 -13.60 30.67
CA VAL A 198 -15.89 -12.48 30.02
C VAL A 198 -14.36 -12.58 30.08
N PRO A 199 -13.70 -12.83 31.23
CA PRO A 199 -12.27 -13.07 31.30
C PRO A 199 -11.79 -14.27 30.44
N VAL A 200 -12.58 -15.36 30.40
CA VAL A 200 -12.23 -16.53 29.56
C VAL A 200 -12.17 -16.16 28.11
N LEU A 201 -13.18 -15.43 27.63
CA LEU A 201 -13.27 -14.99 26.23
C LEU A 201 -12.13 -14.03 25.89
N ILE A 202 -11.92 -12.99 26.71
CA ILE A 202 -10.85 -11.99 26.50
C ILE A 202 -9.48 -12.66 26.49
N LEU A 203 -9.16 -13.53 27.45
CA LEU A 203 -7.88 -14.23 27.49
C LEU A 203 -7.69 -15.13 26.27
N THR A 204 -8.75 -15.79 25.79
CA THR A 204 -8.70 -16.60 24.56
C THR A 204 -8.35 -15.73 23.34
N PHE A 205 -8.95 -14.53 23.22
CA PHE A 205 -8.70 -13.62 22.11
C PHE A 205 -7.29 -13.04 22.16
N VAL A 206 -6.83 -12.62 23.35
CA VAL A 206 -5.46 -12.11 23.52
C VAL A 206 -4.42 -13.18 23.15
N VAL A 207 -4.62 -14.42 23.56
CA VAL A 207 -3.74 -15.52 23.18
C VAL A 207 -3.72 -15.71 21.67
N ALA A 208 -4.88 -15.74 21.02
CA ALA A 208 -4.97 -15.88 19.56
C ALA A 208 -4.25 -14.74 18.84
N LEU A 209 -4.48 -13.50 19.26
CA LEU A 209 -3.90 -12.29 18.66
C LEU A 209 -2.38 -12.27 18.80
N VAL A 210 -1.85 -12.48 20.02
CA VAL A 210 -0.41 -12.44 20.27
C VAL A 210 0.33 -13.55 19.52
N LEU A 211 -0.23 -14.77 19.46
CA LEU A 211 0.35 -15.87 18.69
C LEU A 211 0.33 -15.58 17.17
N ASN A 212 -0.74 -14.97 16.68
CA ASN A 212 -0.82 -14.58 15.28
C ASN A 212 0.22 -13.52 14.92
N GLN A 213 0.29 -12.42 15.67
CA GLN A 213 1.27 -11.36 15.44
C GLN A 213 2.71 -11.86 15.56
N GLY A 214 2.98 -12.67 16.61
CA GLY A 214 4.32 -13.22 16.84
C GLY A 214 4.80 -14.22 15.79
N THR A 215 3.92 -14.67 14.89
CA THR A 215 4.28 -15.57 13.77
C THR A 215 4.25 -14.88 12.40
N ASN A 216 4.02 -13.57 12.33
CA ASN A 216 4.01 -12.82 11.08
C ASN A 216 5.37 -12.90 10.36
N PHE A 217 6.49 -12.94 11.09
CA PHE A 217 7.83 -13.06 10.51
C PHE A 217 8.00 -14.29 9.59
N LEU A 218 7.18 -15.34 9.75
CA LEU A 218 7.19 -16.51 8.87
C LEU A 218 6.67 -16.20 7.47
N MET A 219 5.98 -15.08 7.30
CA MET A 219 5.48 -14.61 6.00
C MET A 219 6.54 -13.80 5.24
N GLY A 220 7.67 -13.43 5.91
CA GLY A 220 8.67 -12.54 5.37
C GLY A 220 8.23 -11.08 5.47
N LYS A 221 7.91 -10.47 4.33
CA LYS A 221 7.37 -9.12 4.20
C LYS A 221 5.85 -9.18 4.09
N ILE A 222 5.13 -8.31 4.78
CA ILE A 222 3.66 -8.20 4.74
C ILE A 222 3.24 -6.74 4.56
N SER A 223 2.11 -6.51 3.91
CA SER A 223 1.54 -5.16 3.78
C SER A 223 1.09 -4.61 5.13
N PHE A 224 1.24 -3.30 5.32
CA PHE A 224 0.66 -2.59 6.47
C PHE A 224 -0.87 -2.78 6.55
N ILE A 225 -1.57 -2.85 5.41
CA ILE A 225 -3.01 -3.14 5.34
C ILE A 225 -3.29 -4.54 5.89
N SER A 226 -2.53 -5.55 5.45
CA SER A 226 -2.69 -6.93 5.92
C SER A 226 -2.42 -7.05 7.42
N ASN A 227 -1.38 -6.39 7.93
CA ASN A 227 -1.02 -6.40 9.34
C ASN A 227 -2.14 -5.81 10.22
N SER A 228 -2.71 -4.70 9.79
CA SER A 228 -3.69 -3.92 10.52
C SER A 228 -5.08 -4.56 10.47
N VAL A 229 -5.58 -4.82 9.27
CA VAL A 229 -6.91 -5.39 9.03
C VAL A 229 -7.01 -6.79 9.63
N THR A 230 -5.96 -7.61 9.52
CA THR A 230 -5.95 -8.96 10.09
C THR A 230 -6.14 -8.95 11.60
N SER A 231 -5.52 -8.03 12.32
CA SER A 231 -5.64 -7.93 13.77
C SER A 231 -7.07 -7.60 14.21
N ILE A 232 -7.72 -6.66 13.52
CA ILE A 232 -9.11 -6.26 13.81
C ILE A 232 -10.08 -7.38 13.46
N LEU A 233 -9.97 -7.96 12.27
CA LEU A 233 -10.85 -9.03 11.81
C LEU A 233 -10.66 -10.31 12.63
N GLN A 234 -9.45 -10.62 13.08
CA GLN A 234 -9.20 -11.75 13.95
C GLN A 234 -9.98 -11.64 15.27
N LEU A 235 -10.00 -10.46 15.88
CA LEU A 235 -10.77 -10.24 17.10
C LEU A 235 -12.27 -10.48 16.85
N ALA A 236 -12.82 -9.92 15.77
CA ALA A 236 -14.22 -10.08 15.39
C ALA A 236 -14.60 -11.56 15.15
N LEU A 237 -13.80 -12.28 14.35
CA LEU A 237 -14.05 -13.69 14.03
C LEU A 237 -13.84 -14.63 15.24
N SER A 238 -12.87 -14.30 16.12
CA SER A 238 -12.62 -15.09 17.33
C SER A 238 -13.81 -15.10 18.28
N ILE A 239 -14.56 -13.98 18.35
CA ILE A 239 -15.75 -13.85 19.21
C ILE A 239 -16.78 -14.91 18.83
N ASP A 240 -17.08 -15.06 17.56
CA ASP A 240 -18.12 -15.98 17.08
C ASP A 240 -17.79 -17.43 17.47
N TYR A 241 -16.56 -17.86 17.28
CA TYR A 241 -16.12 -19.22 17.63
C TYR A 241 -16.18 -19.47 19.14
N ALA A 242 -15.72 -18.52 19.91
CA ALA A 242 -15.68 -18.64 21.36
C ALA A 242 -17.09 -18.58 21.98
N ILE A 243 -18.00 -17.73 21.47
CA ILE A 243 -19.39 -17.65 21.94
C ILE A 243 -20.15 -18.95 21.65
N ILE A 244 -20.00 -19.54 20.46
CA ILE A 244 -20.63 -20.82 20.11
C ILE A 244 -20.20 -21.89 21.12
N PHE A 245 -18.89 -22.01 21.37
CA PHE A 245 -18.37 -22.96 22.34
C PHE A 245 -18.86 -22.67 23.78
N CYS A 246 -18.86 -21.41 24.20
CA CYS A 246 -19.34 -20.99 25.54
C CYS A 246 -20.83 -21.30 25.73
N ASN A 247 -21.67 -21.04 24.75
CA ASN A 247 -23.10 -21.36 24.80
C ASN A 247 -23.31 -22.87 24.92
N ARG A 248 -22.56 -23.65 24.12
CA ARG A 248 -22.62 -25.12 24.23
C ARG A 248 -22.17 -25.61 25.61
N PHE A 249 -21.10 -25.02 26.14
CA PHE A 249 -20.65 -25.33 27.52
C PHE A 249 -21.74 -25.04 28.54
N LYS A 250 -22.44 -23.91 28.49
CA LYS A 250 -23.55 -23.58 29.41
C LYS A 250 -24.69 -24.58 29.32
N GLU A 251 -25.06 -25.03 28.12
CA GLU A 251 -26.10 -26.06 27.97
C GLU A 251 -25.71 -27.37 28.64
N GLU A 252 -24.49 -27.86 28.42
CA GLU A 252 -24.01 -29.11 28.97
C GLU A 252 -23.76 -29.01 30.51
N HIS A 253 -23.25 -27.86 30.99
CA HIS A 253 -22.93 -27.64 32.40
C HIS A 253 -24.15 -27.58 33.30
N ARG A 254 -25.33 -27.28 32.76
CA ARG A 254 -26.60 -27.40 33.51
C ARG A 254 -26.96 -28.84 33.88
N LEU A 255 -26.39 -29.81 33.17
CA LEU A 255 -26.73 -31.24 33.27
C LEU A 255 -25.56 -32.09 33.79
N LEU A 256 -24.33 -31.66 33.58
CA LEU A 256 -23.10 -32.41 33.82
C LEU A 256 -22.15 -31.66 34.78
N PRO A 257 -21.30 -32.37 35.53
CA PRO A 257 -20.21 -31.76 36.28
C PRO A 257 -19.25 -30.99 35.34
N LEU A 258 -18.59 -29.97 35.86
CA LEU A 258 -17.73 -29.03 35.12
C LEU A 258 -16.81 -29.70 34.12
N ARG A 259 -16.02 -30.73 34.52
CA ARG A 259 -15.08 -31.42 33.64
C ARG A 259 -15.78 -32.14 32.49
N GLU A 260 -16.84 -32.86 32.78
CA GLU A 260 -17.60 -33.60 31.76
C GLU A 260 -18.32 -32.66 30.80
N ALA A 261 -18.87 -31.56 31.33
CA ALA A 261 -19.50 -30.52 30.53
C ALA A 261 -18.53 -29.91 29.54
N VAL A 262 -17.28 -29.58 29.93
CA VAL A 262 -16.26 -29.06 29.02
C VAL A 262 -15.87 -30.09 27.95
N ILE A 263 -15.71 -31.37 28.31
CA ILE A 263 -15.35 -32.42 27.33
C ILE A 263 -16.46 -32.60 26.30
N VAL A 264 -17.71 -32.72 26.76
CA VAL A 264 -18.85 -32.95 25.85
C VAL A 264 -19.12 -31.74 24.96
N SER A 265 -19.07 -30.54 25.55
CA SER A 265 -19.25 -29.30 24.77
C SER A 265 -18.16 -29.13 23.70
N LEU A 266 -16.88 -29.37 24.05
CA LEU A 266 -15.78 -29.30 23.11
C LEU A 266 -15.95 -30.31 21.97
N SER A 267 -16.29 -31.58 22.27
CA SER A 267 -16.47 -32.63 21.27
C SER A 267 -17.60 -32.33 20.27
N LYS A 268 -18.63 -31.59 20.71
CA LYS A 268 -19.76 -31.17 19.85
C LYS A 268 -19.45 -29.89 19.10
N SER A 269 -18.73 -28.95 19.72
CA SER A 269 -18.43 -27.64 19.12
C SER A 269 -17.35 -27.70 18.02
N ILE A 270 -16.37 -28.62 18.11
CA ILE A 270 -15.31 -28.74 17.09
C ILE A 270 -15.88 -28.92 15.68
N PRO A 271 -16.82 -29.86 15.41
CA PRO A 271 -17.39 -29.99 14.06
C PRO A 271 -18.23 -28.79 13.63
N GLU A 272 -18.99 -28.18 14.55
CA GLU A 272 -19.86 -27.04 14.26
C GLU A 272 -19.03 -25.79 13.87
N ILE A 273 -18.07 -25.43 14.72
CA ILE A 273 -17.17 -24.28 14.50
C ILE A 273 -16.25 -24.57 13.32
N GLY A 274 -15.74 -25.82 13.19
CA GLY A 274 -14.87 -26.22 12.09
C GLY A 274 -15.55 -26.09 10.72
N ALA A 275 -16.82 -26.45 10.61
CA ALA A 275 -17.58 -26.27 9.36
C ALA A 275 -17.77 -24.78 9.01
N SER A 276 -18.08 -23.95 9.99
CA SER A 276 -18.23 -22.49 9.78
C SER A 276 -16.91 -21.86 9.37
N SER A 277 -15.81 -22.14 10.11
CA SER A 277 -14.50 -21.61 9.80
C SER A 277 -13.95 -22.06 8.44
N LEU A 278 -14.24 -23.32 8.05
CA LEU A 278 -13.85 -23.82 6.72
C LEU A 278 -14.54 -23.04 5.59
N THR A 279 -15.78 -22.61 5.80
CA THR A 279 -16.51 -21.77 4.84
C THR A 279 -15.83 -20.38 4.72
N THR A 280 -15.43 -19.77 5.84
CA THR A 280 -14.72 -18.49 5.85
C THR A 280 -13.33 -18.61 5.19
N ILE A 281 -12.55 -19.63 5.56
CA ILE A 281 -11.26 -19.92 4.92
C ILE A 281 -11.46 -20.17 3.42
N GLY A 282 -12.49 -20.89 3.03
CA GLY A 282 -12.83 -21.14 1.62
C GLY A 282 -13.09 -19.86 0.83
N GLY A 283 -13.76 -18.88 1.44
CA GLY A 283 -13.92 -17.54 0.84
C GLY A 283 -12.59 -16.80 0.67
N LEU A 284 -11.72 -16.84 1.70
CA LEU A 284 -10.42 -16.21 1.66
C LEU A 284 -9.45 -16.86 0.67
N VAL A 285 -9.57 -18.18 0.43
CA VAL A 285 -8.78 -18.87 -0.60
C VAL A 285 -9.03 -18.28 -1.99
N ALA A 286 -10.20 -17.70 -2.25
CA ALA A 286 -10.46 -17.04 -3.53
C ALA A 286 -9.53 -15.85 -3.79
N MET A 287 -9.11 -15.13 -2.73
CA MET A 287 -8.19 -14.00 -2.85
C MET A 287 -6.77 -14.42 -3.24
N LEU A 288 -6.39 -15.69 -3.06
CA LEU A 288 -5.09 -16.21 -3.53
C LEU A 288 -4.96 -16.23 -5.06
N PHE A 289 -6.07 -16.09 -5.78
CA PHE A 289 -6.12 -16.04 -7.24
C PHE A 289 -6.12 -14.63 -7.81
N MET A 290 -5.98 -13.61 -6.96
CA MET A 290 -5.83 -12.21 -7.40
C MET A 290 -4.46 -12.00 -8.06
N ARG A 291 -4.44 -11.18 -9.10
CA ARG A 291 -3.21 -10.71 -9.75
C ARG A 291 -2.52 -9.64 -8.91
N PHE A 292 -3.31 -8.75 -8.30
CA PHE A 292 -2.81 -7.78 -7.34
C PHE A 292 -2.35 -8.50 -6.07
N LYS A 293 -1.04 -8.50 -5.82
CA LYS A 293 -0.38 -9.33 -4.80
C LYS A 293 -0.82 -9.04 -3.36
N LEU A 294 -1.42 -7.87 -3.12
CA LEU A 294 -2.03 -7.54 -1.82
C LEU A 294 -3.15 -8.51 -1.44
N GLY A 295 -3.92 -9.01 -2.42
CA GLY A 295 -4.97 -9.99 -2.19
C GLY A 295 -4.45 -11.30 -1.58
N PRO A 296 -3.50 -11.99 -2.21
CA PRO A 296 -2.85 -13.17 -1.63
C PRO A 296 -2.17 -12.90 -0.28
N ASP A 297 -1.50 -11.76 -0.09
CA ASP A 297 -0.87 -11.39 1.17
C ASP A 297 -1.90 -11.30 2.31
N MET A 298 -2.96 -10.53 2.10
CA MET A 298 -4.06 -10.40 3.05
C MET A 298 -4.77 -11.75 3.32
N ALA A 299 -4.99 -12.56 2.28
CA ALA A 299 -5.63 -13.87 2.40
C ALA A 299 -4.83 -14.80 3.30
N LEU A 300 -3.51 -14.89 3.11
CA LEU A 300 -2.63 -15.73 3.92
C LEU A 300 -2.60 -15.26 5.37
N CYS A 301 -2.48 -13.96 5.61
CA CYS A 301 -2.52 -13.37 6.95
C CYS A 301 -3.85 -13.68 7.67
N LEU A 302 -4.99 -13.52 6.97
CA LEU A 302 -6.32 -13.80 7.51
C LEU A 302 -6.56 -15.29 7.75
N ILE A 303 -6.18 -16.17 6.82
CA ILE A 303 -6.29 -17.64 7.01
C ILE A 303 -5.49 -18.07 8.23
N LYS A 304 -4.24 -17.58 8.36
CA LYS A 304 -3.40 -17.84 9.53
C LYS A 304 -4.07 -17.35 10.81
N SER A 305 -4.66 -16.16 10.82
CA SER A 305 -5.34 -15.58 11.97
C SER A 305 -6.54 -16.42 12.43
N ILE A 306 -7.34 -16.94 11.48
CA ILE A 306 -8.46 -17.85 11.77
C ILE A 306 -7.95 -19.16 12.39
N LEU A 307 -6.87 -19.72 11.87
CA LEU A 307 -6.27 -20.94 12.43
C LEU A 307 -5.82 -20.73 13.88
N PHE A 308 -5.18 -19.59 14.21
CA PHE A 308 -4.81 -19.28 15.58
C PHE A 308 -6.04 -19.02 16.47
N ALA A 309 -7.09 -18.40 15.96
CA ALA A 309 -8.35 -18.24 16.69
C ALA A 309 -8.98 -19.59 17.04
N LEU A 310 -9.02 -20.54 16.09
CA LEU A 310 -9.50 -21.90 16.31
C LEU A 310 -8.63 -22.68 17.30
N LEU A 311 -7.30 -22.57 17.17
CA LEU A 311 -6.37 -23.21 18.10
C LEU A 311 -6.58 -22.68 19.53
N ALA A 312 -6.74 -21.37 19.71
CA ALA A 312 -7.02 -20.78 21.01
C ALA A 312 -8.38 -21.25 21.56
N ALA A 313 -9.43 -21.26 20.74
CA ALA A 313 -10.76 -21.69 21.14
C ALA A 313 -10.82 -23.20 21.50
N PHE A 314 -10.14 -24.07 20.74
CA PHE A 314 -10.22 -25.51 20.98
C PHE A 314 -9.20 -26.05 21.98
N ILE A 315 -8.03 -25.40 22.10
CA ILE A 315 -6.92 -25.91 22.93
C ILE A 315 -6.79 -25.14 24.24
N VAL A 316 -6.87 -23.80 24.19
CA VAL A 316 -6.64 -22.95 25.38
C VAL A 316 -7.92 -22.71 26.16
N MET A 317 -9.01 -22.35 25.48
CA MET A 317 -10.27 -22.00 26.13
C MET A 317 -10.87 -23.10 27.03
N PRO A 318 -10.82 -24.42 26.70
CA PRO A 318 -11.27 -25.47 27.60
C PRO A 318 -10.57 -25.45 28.95
N GLY A 319 -9.25 -25.20 28.95
CA GLY A 319 -8.48 -25.05 30.19
C GLY A 319 -8.89 -23.81 30.97
N LEU A 320 -9.17 -22.70 30.31
CA LEU A 320 -9.65 -21.46 30.93
C LEU A 320 -11.05 -21.65 31.52
N LEU A 321 -11.98 -22.35 30.85
CA LEU A 321 -13.28 -22.70 31.38
C LEU A 321 -13.18 -23.57 32.67
N MET A 322 -12.22 -24.51 32.71
CA MET A 322 -11.93 -25.28 33.91
C MET A 322 -11.38 -24.40 35.04
N LEU A 323 -10.53 -23.43 34.73
CA LEU A 323 -9.92 -22.53 35.73
C LEU A 323 -10.96 -21.55 36.31
N PHE A 324 -11.75 -20.93 35.42
CA PHE A 324 -12.76 -19.94 35.81
C PHE A 324 -14.15 -20.54 36.14
N GLY A 325 -14.32 -21.84 36.02
CA GLY A 325 -15.60 -22.53 36.31
C GLY A 325 -16.25 -22.11 37.62
N PRO A 326 -15.53 -22.12 38.76
CA PRO A 326 -16.12 -21.68 40.04
C PRO A 326 -16.55 -20.20 40.05
N LEU A 327 -15.91 -19.35 39.24
CA LEU A 327 -16.29 -17.94 39.09
C LEU A 327 -17.54 -17.82 38.20
N ILE A 328 -17.62 -18.60 37.13
CA ILE A 328 -18.78 -18.69 36.24
C ILE A 328 -20.03 -19.06 37.06
N ASP A 329 -19.94 -20.08 37.90
CA ASP A 329 -21.06 -20.53 38.75
C ASP A 329 -21.53 -19.47 39.76
N ARG A 330 -20.59 -18.66 40.28
CA ARG A 330 -20.89 -17.64 41.32
C ARG A 330 -21.40 -16.32 40.72
N THR A 331 -21.13 -16.03 39.45
CA THR A 331 -21.41 -14.73 38.81
C THR A 331 -22.58 -14.78 37.82
N GLN A 332 -23.45 -15.79 37.94
CA GLN A 332 -24.64 -15.89 37.10
C GLN A 332 -25.58 -14.70 37.31
N HIS A 333 -26.05 -14.14 36.24
CA HIS A 333 -27.02 -13.06 36.22
C HIS A 333 -28.08 -13.27 35.14
N ARG A 334 -29.15 -12.50 35.20
CA ARG A 334 -30.19 -12.56 34.18
C ARG A 334 -29.66 -11.97 32.86
N SER A 335 -29.91 -12.65 31.74
CA SER A 335 -29.56 -12.13 30.40
C SER A 335 -30.13 -10.72 30.21
N PHE A 336 -29.27 -9.79 29.78
CA PHE A 336 -29.67 -8.44 29.41
C PHE A 336 -30.33 -8.40 28.01
N VAL A 337 -30.13 -9.43 27.17
CA VAL A 337 -30.76 -9.53 25.88
C VAL A 337 -32.24 -9.82 26.05
N PRO A 338 -33.13 -8.91 25.62
CA PRO A 338 -34.56 -9.09 25.78
C PRO A 338 -35.06 -10.21 24.84
N LYS A 339 -35.95 -11.07 25.38
CA LYS A 339 -36.67 -12.03 24.55
C LYS A 339 -37.77 -11.28 23.81
N ILE A 340 -37.67 -11.16 22.48
CA ILE A 340 -38.61 -10.46 21.62
C ILE A 340 -39.45 -11.46 20.81
N PRO A 341 -40.51 -12.06 21.39
CA PRO A 341 -41.34 -13.07 20.71
C PRO A 341 -42.09 -12.51 19.48
N PHE A 342 -42.21 -11.17 19.44
CA PHE A 342 -42.87 -10.48 18.32
C PHE A 342 -42.09 -10.68 16.99
N VAL A 343 -40.76 -10.68 17.03
CA VAL A 343 -39.92 -10.85 15.83
C VAL A 343 -40.22 -12.20 15.16
N GLY A 344 -40.25 -13.30 15.93
CA GLY A 344 -40.57 -14.61 15.36
C GLY A 344 -42.00 -14.73 14.80
N LYS A 345 -42.99 -14.00 15.38
CA LYS A 345 -44.34 -13.91 14.82
C LYS A 345 -44.38 -13.12 13.52
N LEU A 346 -43.63 -12.02 13.48
CA LEU A 346 -43.50 -11.17 12.28
C LEU A 346 -42.84 -11.98 11.14
N ASP A 347 -41.75 -12.64 11.43
CA ASP A 347 -40.99 -13.48 10.50
C ASP A 347 -41.86 -14.57 9.86
N TYR A 348 -42.64 -15.26 10.71
CA TYR A 348 -43.58 -16.25 10.22
C TYR A 348 -44.70 -15.67 9.38
N ALA A 349 -45.22 -14.49 9.74
CA ALA A 349 -46.29 -13.81 8.99
C ALA A 349 -45.80 -13.30 7.62
N THR A 350 -44.55 -12.87 7.56
CA THR A 350 -43.94 -12.25 6.35
C THR A 350 -43.09 -13.22 5.53
N ARG A 351 -43.04 -14.51 5.88
CA ARG A 351 -42.17 -15.55 5.29
C ARG A 351 -42.23 -15.66 3.77
N TYR A 352 -43.29 -15.20 3.11
CA TYR A 352 -43.41 -15.18 1.66
C TYR A 352 -43.08 -13.80 1.05
N ILE A 353 -43.25 -12.74 1.82
CA ILE A 353 -43.05 -11.35 1.34
C ILE A 353 -41.56 -10.98 1.43
N ILE A 354 -40.92 -11.25 2.56
CA ILE A 354 -39.50 -10.89 2.80
C ILE A 354 -38.57 -11.46 1.72
N PRO A 355 -38.64 -12.75 1.31
CA PRO A 355 -37.78 -13.28 0.27
C PRO A 355 -37.98 -12.59 -1.09
N ILE A 356 -39.23 -12.22 -1.44
CA ILE A 356 -39.51 -11.50 -2.68
C ILE A 356 -38.90 -10.10 -2.65
N VAL A 357 -39.11 -9.37 -1.55
CA VAL A 357 -38.50 -8.03 -1.34
C VAL A 357 -36.99 -8.13 -1.38
N PHE A 358 -36.39 -9.12 -0.73
CA PHE A 358 -34.96 -9.35 -0.76
C PHE A 358 -34.41 -9.58 -2.17
N VAL A 359 -35.08 -10.42 -2.98
CA VAL A 359 -34.68 -10.66 -4.38
C VAL A 359 -34.76 -9.38 -5.21
N VAL A 360 -35.81 -8.58 -5.02
CA VAL A 360 -35.93 -7.28 -5.72
C VAL A 360 -34.79 -6.34 -5.32
N LEU A 361 -34.51 -6.23 -4.02
CA LEU A 361 -33.40 -5.41 -3.51
C LEU A 361 -32.04 -5.93 -4.00
N ALA A 362 -31.82 -7.24 -4.02
CA ALA A 362 -30.59 -7.84 -4.53
C ALA A 362 -30.38 -7.55 -6.02
N VAL A 363 -31.43 -7.57 -6.84
CA VAL A 363 -31.36 -7.21 -8.26
C VAL A 363 -31.02 -5.72 -8.44
N ILE A 364 -31.63 -4.84 -7.64
CA ILE A 364 -31.31 -3.41 -7.63
C ILE A 364 -29.87 -3.21 -7.17
N GLY A 365 -29.48 -3.85 -6.06
CA GLY A 365 -28.12 -3.81 -5.53
C GLY A 365 -27.08 -4.30 -6.56
N TYR A 366 -27.35 -5.36 -7.31
CA TYR A 366 -26.47 -5.83 -8.38
C TYR A 366 -26.25 -4.76 -9.47
N ARG A 367 -27.30 -4.03 -9.86
CA ARG A 367 -27.16 -2.95 -10.84
C ARG A 367 -26.32 -1.80 -10.31
N LEU A 368 -26.63 -1.32 -9.11
CA LEU A 368 -25.94 -0.20 -8.49
C LEU A 368 -24.50 -0.55 -8.08
N SER A 369 -24.24 -1.80 -7.69
CA SER A 369 -22.86 -2.23 -7.35
C SER A 369 -21.90 -2.28 -8.54
N SER A 370 -22.44 -2.28 -9.78
CA SER A 370 -21.59 -2.20 -10.98
C SER A 370 -21.01 -0.80 -11.20
N ASP A 371 -21.67 0.22 -10.66
CA ASP A 371 -21.27 1.62 -10.77
C ASP A 371 -20.67 2.14 -9.44
N CYS A 372 -20.19 1.22 -8.57
CA CYS A 372 -19.58 1.58 -7.29
C CYS A 372 -18.28 2.35 -7.55
N PRO A 373 -18.15 3.58 -7.04
CA PRO A 373 -16.89 4.32 -7.15
C PRO A 373 -15.86 3.69 -6.22
N TYR A 374 -14.73 3.27 -6.77
CA TYR A 374 -13.58 2.82 -6.01
C TYR A 374 -12.55 3.95 -5.94
N ALA A 375 -11.96 4.17 -4.77
CA ALA A 375 -10.81 5.05 -4.61
C ALA A 375 -9.55 4.19 -4.60
N TYR A 376 -8.61 4.47 -5.49
CA TYR A 376 -7.38 3.71 -5.64
C TYR A 376 -6.16 4.48 -5.10
N GLY A 377 -6.24 5.80 -5.01
CA GLY A 377 -5.21 6.68 -4.48
C GLY A 377 -5.47 7.13 -3.04
N TYR A 378 -4.39 7.45 -2.34
CA TYR A 378 -4.46 8.00 -0.97
C TYR A 378 -5.08 9.40 -0.93
N GLY A 379 -4.89 10.21 -1.98
CA GLY A 379 -5.45 11.56 -2.10
C GLY A 379 -6.98 11.62 -2.08
N LEU A 380 -7.65 10.52 -2.46
CA LEU A 380 -9.12 10.42 -2.46
C LEU A 380 -9.71 10.03 -1.10
N ILE A 381 -8.88 9.64 -0.13
CA ILE A 381 -9.31 9.24 1.21
C ILE A 381 -9.41 10.50 2.08
N SER A 382 -10.54 11.18 2.03
CA SER A 382 -10.81 12.28 2.95
C SER A 382 -11.08 11.75 4.36
N ALA A 383 -10.12 11.92 5.26
CA ALA A 383 -10.29 11.63 6.67
C ALA A 383 -11.11 12.75 7.36
N PRO A 384 -12.01 12.43 8.31
CA PRO A 384 -12.75 13.44 9.09
C PRO A 384 -11.83 14.36 9.93
N LYS A 385 -10.61 13.92 10.19
CA LYS A 385 -9.52 14.70 10.77
C LYS A 385 -8.32 14.54 9.86
N GLN A 386 -7.98 15.63 9.19
CA GLN A 386 -6.71 15.71 8.46
C GLN A 386 -5.55 15.66 9.45
N ASN A 387 -4.52 14.91 9.12
CA ASN A 387 -3.24 15.00 9.80
C ASN A 387 -2.48 16.25 9.32
N GLU A 388 -1.35 16.53 9.93
CA GLU A 388 -0.53 17.71 9.62
C GLU A 388 -0.06 17.72 8.16
N THR A 389 0.32 16.56 7.62
CA THR A 389 0.73 16.39 6.22
C THR A 389 -0.42 16.59 5.24
N GLN A 390 -1.58 15.95 5.47
CA GLN A 390 -2.78 16.13 4.62
C GLN A 390 -3.28 17.59 4.66
N PHE A 391 -3.17 18.24 5.81
CA PHE A 391 -3.51 19.64 5.93
C PHE A 391 -2.51 20.52 5.17
N ALA A 392 -1.21 20.20 5.23
CA ALA A 392 -0.18 20.91 4.48
C ALA A 392 -0.39 20.74 2.97
N GLN A 393 -0.63 19.52 2.50
CA GLN A 393 -0.93 19.23 1.11
C GLN A 393 -2.15 20.02 0.62
N GLN A 394 -3.26 19.99 1.38
CA GLN A 394 -4.44 20.78 1.02
C GLN A 394 -4.16 22.29 0.97
N MET A 395 -3.37 22.82 1.92
CA MET A 395 -3.01 24.23 1.94
C MET A 395 -2.15 24.62 0.74
N ILE A 396 -1.28 23.72 0.27
CA ILE A 396 -0.48 23.91 -0.94
C ILE A 396 -1.39 23.85 -2.17
N GLU A 397 -2.25 22.84 -2.30
CA GLU A 397 -3.21 22.70 -3.41
C GLU A 397 -4.21 23.87 -3.50
N ASP A 398 -4.67 24.39 -2.37
CA ASP A 398 -5.60 25.54 -2.33
C ASP A 398 -4.94 26.85 -2.84
N ASN A 399 -3.62 26.97 -2.78
CA ASN A 399 -2.87 28.15 -3.16
C ASN A 399 -2.10 28.01 -4.48
N PHE A 400 -1.68 26.79 -4.82
CA PHE A 400 -0.85 26.49 -5.99
C PHE A 400 -1.47 25.34 -6.76
N THR A 401 -1.25 25.32 -8.06
CA THR A 401 -1.72 24.20 -8.90
C THR A 401 -0.85 22.96 -8.60
N SER A 402 -1.45 21.89 -8.12
CA SER A 402 -0.76 20.60 -7.99
C SER A 402 -0.27 20.14 -9.35
N LYS A 403 1.00 19.75 -9.44
CA LYS A 403 1.60 19.25 -10.68
C LYS A 403 1.63 17.72 -10.65
N ASN A 404 0.74 17.12 -11.40
CA ASN A 404 0.77 15.67 -11.62
C ASN A 404 1.98 15.33 -12.49
N MET A 405 2.99 14.67 -11.93
CA MET A 405 4.24 14.34 -12.61
C MET A 405 4.24 12.88 -13.06
N LEU A 406 4.58 12.68 -14.33
CA LEU A 406 4.79 11.36 -14.93
C LEU A 406 6.23 11.24 -15.44
N ALA A 407 6.84 10.07 -15.25
CA ALA A 407 8.15 9.72 -15.78
C ALA A 407 7.98 8.81 -17.00
N LEU A 408 8.28 9.32 -18.19
CA LEU A 408 8.33 8.55 -19.43
C LEU A 408 9.74 7.98 -19.59
N ILE A 409 9.84 6.67 -19.76
CA ILE A 409 11.08 5.91 -19.84
C ILE A 409 11.20 5.35 -21.26
N VAL A 410 12.24 5.73 -21.97
CA VAL A 410 12.51 5.35 -23.37
C VAL A 410 13.92 4.76 -23.50
N PRO A 411 14.20 3.93 -24.53
CA PRO A 411 15.55 3.43 -24.77
C PRO A 411 16.57 4.55 -24.98
N THR A 412 17.74 4.44 -24.32
CA THR A 412 18.80 5.46 -24.34
C THR A 412 19.45 5.64 -25.71
N GLY A 413 19.99 6.81 -25.95
CA GLY A 413 20.95 7.10 -26.99
C GLY A 413 20.42 7.81 -28.24
N ASP A 414 19.15 8.21 -28.31
CA ASP A 414 18.57 8.93 -29.43
C ASP A 414 17.91 10.27 -28.98
N TYR A 415 18.76 11.24 -28.64
CA TYR A 415 18.30 12.58 -28.23
C TYR A 415 17.41 13.28 -29.30
N ASP A 416 17.53 12.92 -30.59
CA ASP A 416 16.68 13.52 -31.63
C ASP A 416 15.24 13.01 -31.52
N LYS A 417 15.03 11.73 -31.16
CA LYS A 417 13.70 11.19 -30.88
C LYS A 417 13.11 11.73 -29.56
N GLU A 418 13.94 11.79 -28.52
CA GLU A 418 13.52 12.34 -27.21
C GLU A 418 13.05 13.79 -27.36
N SER A 419 13.84 14.66 -28.03
CA SER A 419 13.43 16.03 -28.30
C SER A 419 12.10 16.08 -29.07
N ALA A 420 11.93 15.22 -30.08
CA ALA A 420 10.70 15.20 -30.89
C ALA A 420 9.47 14.75 -30.07
N ILE A 421 9.64 13.84 -29.11
CA ILE A 421 8.57 13.41 -28.17
C ILE A 421 8.19 14.58 -27.25
N LEU A 422 9.18 15.24 -26.62
CA LEU A 422 8.92 16.37 -25.72
C LEU A 422 8.26 17.55 -26.47
N ASP A 423 8.70 17.83 -27.70
CA ASP A 423 8.11 18.85 -28.57
C ASP A 423 6.67 18.52 -28.98
N GLU A 424 6.35 17.22 -29.23
CA GLU A 424 4.99 16.79 -29.58
C GLU A 424 4.09 16.83 -28.35
N LEU A 425 4.57 16.38 -27.18
CA LEU A 425 3.84 16.43 -25.90
C LEU A 425 3.56 17.85 -25.44
N GLY A 426 4.52 18.77 -25.59
CA GLY A 426 4.36 20.17 -25.22
C GLY A 426 3.34 20.95 -26.07
N GLN A 427 2.71 20.32 -27.10
CA GLN A 427 1.64 20.93 -27.88
C GLN A 427 0.23 20.67 -27.33
N TYR A 428 0.11 19.79 -26.31
CA TYR A 428 -1.16 19.45 -25.68
C TYR A 428 -1.46 20.40 -24.52
N ASP A 429 -2.69 20.85 -24.41
CA ASP A 429 -3.15 21.74 -23.33
C ASP A 429 -3.12 21.04 -21.96
N GLU A 430 -3.13 19.71 -21.94
CA GLU A 430 -3.02 18.86 -20.76
C GLU A 430 -1.61 18.81 -20.17
N VAL A 431 -0.59 19.27 -20.92
CA VAL A 431 0.81 19.29 -20.51
C VAL A 431 1.19 20.71 -20.07
N ASP A 432 1.55 20.86 -18.80
CA ASP A 432 2.08 22.13 -18.26
C ASP A 432 3.51 22.36 -18.71
N SER A 433 4.36 21.36 -18.50
CA SER A 433 5.78 21.43 -18.87
C SER A 433 6.38 20.03 -19.05
N THR A 434 7.54 19.98 -19.70
CA THR A 434 8.31 18.74 -19.88
C THR A 434 9.77 18.96 -19.53
N MET A 435 10.45 17.93 -19.02
CA MET A 435 11.87 17.97 -18.67
C MET A 435 12.57 16.69 -19.17
N GLY A 436 13.65 16.86 -19.90
CA GLY A 436 14.55 15.80 -20.32
C GLY A 436 15.91 16.39 -20.63
N LEU A 437 16.94 15.56 -20.86
CA LEU A 437 18.27 16.06 -21.20
C LEU A 437 18.26 16.94 -22.44
N THR A 438 17.28 16.78 -23.32
CA THR A 438 17.19 17.48 -24.61
C THR A 438 16.60 18.88 -24.50
N ASN A 439 15.93 19.25 -23.40
CA ASN A 439 15.32 20.55 -23.21
C ASN A 439 15.78 21.29 -21.94
N ILE A 440 16.82 20.79 -21.27
CA ILE A 440 17.48 21.54 -20.17
C ILE A 440 18.51 22.50 -20.78
N GLU A 441 18.34 23.79 -20.49
CA GLU A 441 19.30 24.83 -20.91
C GLU A 441 20.62 24.70 -20.14
N ALA A 442 21.72 24.63 -20.88
CA ALA A 442 23.06 24.54 -20.31
C ALA A 442 23.72 25.92 -20.18
N LEU A 443 24.02 26.56 -21.32
CA LEU A 443 24.71 27.84 -21.39
C LEU A 443 24.38 28.53 -22.72
N ASP A 444 24.24 29.86 -22.73
CA ASP A 444 24.05 30.69 -23.92
C ASP A 444 22.94 30.17 -24.86
N SER A 445 21.81 29.73 -24.31
CA SER A 445 20.66 29.16 -25.05
C SER A 445 20.92 27.82 -25.74
N TYR A 446 22.03 27.15 -25.46
CA TYR A 446 22.24 25.75 -25.85
C TYR A 446 21.65 24.80 -24.84
N MET A 447 21.01 23.73 -25.32
CA MET A 447 20.52 22.64 -24.47
C MET A 447 21.63 21.62 -24.22
N LEU A 448 21.50 20.85 -23.10
CA LEU A 448 22.49 19.83 -22.72
C LEU A 448 22.77 18.79 -23.80
N ALA A 449 21.74 18.41 -24.55
CA ALA A 449 21.85 17.42 -25.63
C ALA A 449 22.15 18.02 -27.01
N ASP A 450 22.30 19.36 -27.13
CA ASP A 450 22.62 19.99 -28.40
C ASP A 450 23.94 19.48 -28.96
N LYS A 451 23.91 19.05 -30.23
CA LYS A 451 25.07 18.49 -30.92
C LYS A 451 25.93 19.62 -31.49
N LEU A 452 27.04 19.96 -30.82
CA LEU A 452 27.95 21.05 -31.21
C LEU A 452 29.09 20.57 -32.07
N THR A 453 29.53 21.44 -33.01
CA THR A 453 30.78 21.29 -33.75
C THR A 453 31.97 21.75 -32.88
N PRO A 454 33.24 21.38 -33.23
CA PRO A 454 34.41 21.87 -32.51
C PRO A 454 34.50 23.40 -32.43
N ARG A 455 33.99 24.12 -33.42
CA ARG A 455 33.98 25.59 -33.42
C ARG A 455 32.96 26.15 -32.44
N GLN A 456 31.74 25.64 -32.47
CA GLN A 456 30.68 26.06 -31.55
C GLN A 456 31.07 25.77 -30.10
N PHE A 457 31.62 24.58 -29.85
CA PHE A 457 32.10 24.22 -28.51
C PHE A 457 33.27 25.11 -28.05
N ALA A 458 34.22 25.44 -28.93
CA ALA A 458 35.34 26.34 -28.63
C ALA A 458 34.84 27.75 -28.22
N GLU A 459 33.86 28.29 -28.98
CA GLU A 459 33.24 29.59 -28.69
C GLU A 459 32.51 29.57 -27.35
N LEU A 460 31.75 28.51 -27.04
CA LEU A 460 30.99 28.34 -25.80
C LEU A 460 31.90 28.15 -24.56
N ALA A 461 32.93 27.31 -24.69
CA ALA A 461 33.85 26.99 -23.61
C ALA A 461 35.02 27.99 -23.44
N GLY A 462 35.11 28.99 -24.29
CA GLY A 462 36.21 29.97 -24.29
C GLY A 462 37.57 29.32 -24.63
N LEU A 463 37.60 28.27 -25.43
CA LEU A 463 38.79 27.53 -25.80
C LEU A 463 39.33 27.97 -27.18
N ASP A 464 40.62 27.76 -27.41
CA ASP A 464 41.18 27.86 -28.77
C ASP A 464 40.61 26.77 -29.67
N TYR A 465 40.27 27.13 -30.92
CA TYR A 465 39.68 26.19 -31.87
C TYR A 465 40.53 24.94 -32.12
N GLU A 466 41.87 25.10 -32.13
CA GLU A 466 42.82 24.00 -32.29
C GLU A 466 42.76 23.03 -31.08
N ALA A 467 42.59 23.55 -29.88
CA ALA A 467 42.40 22.75 -28.69
C ALA A 467 41.08 21.95 -28.75
N ALA A 468 39.98 22.59 -29.13
CA ALA A 468 38.71 21.91 -29.32
C ALA A 468 38.78 20.80 -30.38
N GLN A 469 39.50 21.00 -31.46
CA GLN A 469 39.70 19.95 -32.47
C GLN A 469 40.44 18.73 -31.92
N VAL A 470 41.45 18.93 -31.06
CA VAL A 470 42.17 17.83 -30.39
C VAL A 470 41.26 17.06 -29.48
N VAL A 471 40.43 17.75 -28.66
CA VAL A 471 39.48 17.15 -27.77
C VAL A 471 38.45 16.31 -28.53
N TYR A 472 37.89 16.85 -29.61
CA TYR A 472 36.94 16.12 -30.46
C TYR A 472 37.56 14.90 -31.17
N ALA A 473 38.82 14.99 -31.58
CA ALA A 473 39.53 13.85 -32.14
C ALA A 473 39.79 12.77 -31.06
N ALA A 474 40.11 13.16 -29.83
CA ALA A 474 40.30 12.24 -28.73
C ALA A 474 38.98 11.56 -28.32
N TYR A 475 37.88 12.32 -28.25
CA TYR A 475 36.54 11.77 -28.00
C TYR A 475 36.16 10.71 -29.02
N ALA A 476 36.29 11.02 -30.35
CA ALA A 476 35.99 10.09 -31.43
C ALA A 476 36.88 8.85 -31.39
N ALA A 477 38.14 9.00 -30.95
CA ALA A 477 39.06 7.89 -30.75
C ALA A 477 38.59 6.93 -29.67
N GLN A 478 38.18 7.48 -28.51
CA GLN A 478 37.75 6.70 -27.35
C GLN A 478 36.41 5.98 -27.64
N HIS A 479 35.51 6.62 -28.34
CA HIS A 479 34.18 6.07 -28.68
C HIS A 479 34.13 5.26 -29.97
N SER A 480 35.29 4.93 -30.56
CA SER A 480 35.42 4.16 -31.82
C SER A 480 34.69 4.78 -33.02
N GLU A 481 34.51 6.10 -33.00
CA GLU A 481 33.77 6.86 -34.04
C GLU A 481 34.65 7.39 -35.17
N TYR A 482 35.83 6.83 -35.36
CA TYR A 482 36.76 7.25 -36.46
C TYR A 482 36.12 7.28 -37.85
N GLY A 483 35.12 6.43 -38.10
CA GLY A 483 34.38 6.44 -39.36
C GLY A 483 33.64 7.75 -39.62
N LYS A 484 33.16 8.41 -38.58
CA LYS A 484 32.50 9.72 -38.65
C LYS A 484 33.49 10.88 -38.90
N LEU A 485 34.77 10.69 -38.55
CA LEU A 485 35.85 11.65 -38.80
C LEU A 485 36.37 11.64 -40.26
N ALA A 486 36.11 10.56 -41.00
CA ALA A 486 36.64 10.38 -42.38
C ALA A 486 36.16 11.44 -43.38
N GLY A 487 35.17 12.25 -43.02
CA GLY A 487 34.65 13.34 -43.85
C GLY A 487 35.27 14.71 -43.55
N ASN A 488 35.22 15.15 -42.32
CA ASN A 488 35.79 16.43 -41.87
C ASN A 488 35.55 16.60 -40.34
N LEU A 489 36.61 16.70 -39.55
CA LEU A 489 36.52 16.98 -38.11
C LEU A 489 35.75 18.28 -37.80
N ALA A 490 35.82 19.28 -38.69
CA ALA A 490 35.11 20.55 -38.51
C ALA A 490 33.57 20.43 -38.54
N THR A 491 33.04 19.35 -39.08
CA THR A 491 31.58 19.08 -39.14
C THR A 491 31.12 17.96 -38.22
N TYR A 492 32.05 17.34 -37.52
CA TYR A 492 31.74 16.32 -36.52
C TYR A 492 31.05 16.97 -35.32
N LYS A 493 29.91 16.43 -34.93
CA LYS A 493 29.08 16.98 -33.84
C LYS A 493 28.98 15.99 -32.72
N VAL A 494 29.09 16.48 -31.48
CA VAL A 494 28.95 15.71 -30.24
C VAL A 494 27.97 16.44 -29.30
N PRO A 495 27.09 15.76 -28.57
CA PRO A 495 26.24 16.38 -27.57
C PRO A 495 27.06 17.19 -26.55
N LEU A 496 26.55 18.33 -26.16
CA LEU A 496 27.27 19.25 -25.26
C LEU A 496 27.61 18.56 -23.93
N ILE A 497 26.64 17.87 -23.33
CA ILE A 497 26.84 17.15 -22.05
C ILE A 497 27.95 16.10 -22.17
N ASP A 498 27.96 15.30 -23.24
CA ASP A 498 28.95 14.24 -23.42
C ASP A 498 30.35 14.82 -23.64
N MET A 499 30.44 15.89 -24.40
CA MET A 499 31.71 16.57 -24.66
C MET A 499 32.23 17.27 -23.40
N PHE A 500 31.35 17.89 -22.62
CA PHE A 500 31.71 18.57 -21.36
C PHE A 500 32.26 17.57 -20.33
N LEU A 501 31.53 16.48 -20.07
CA LEU A 501 32.00 15.45 -19.16
C LEU A 501 33.30 14.79 -19.61
N PHE A 502 33.45 14.59 -20.94
CA PHE A 502 34.71 14.11 -21.48
C PHE A 502 35.87 15.08 -21.20
N VAL A 503 35.64 16.38 -21.27
CA VAL A 503 36.67 17.39 -20.92
C VAL A 503 37.02 17.34 -19.44
N CYS A 504 36.01 17.17 -18.53
CA CYS A 504 36.26 17.00 -17.11
C CYS A 504 37.16 15.80 -16.85
N ASP A 505 36.89 14.65 -17.46
CA ASP A 505 37.74 13.45 -17.37
C ASP A 505 39.18 13.69 -17.83
N GLN A 506 39.37 14.48 -18.88
CA GLN A 506 40.72 14.82 -19.40
C GLN A 506 41.46 15.79 -18.46
N VAL A 507 40.75 16.70 -17.80
CA VAL A 507 41.32 17.61 -16.75
C VAL A 507 41.74 16.82 -15.54
N ASP A 508 40.89 15.94 -15.02
CA ASP A 508 41.17 15.08 -13.87
C ASP A 508 42.33 14.12 -14.13
N SER A 509 42.44 13.63 -15.35
CA SER A 509 43.58 12.81 -15.80
C SER A 509 44.87 13.60 -15.99
N GLY A 510 44.87 14.92 -15.84
CA GLY A 510 46.02 15.82 -16.00
C GLY A 510 46.50 15.99 -17.45
N ILE A 511 45.66 15.63 -18.44
CA ILE A 511 45.96 15.78 -19.85
C ILE A 511 45.68 17.22 -20.30
N VAL A 512 44.69 17.85 -19.73
CA VAL A 512 44.33 19.27 -19.94
C VAL A 512 44.58 20.01 -18.64
N THR A 513 45.28 21.15 -18.70
CA THR A 513 45.56 22.04 -17.54
C THR A 513 44.78 23.33 -17.69
N LEU A 514 43.98 23.68 -16.69
CA LEU A 514 43.21 24.92 -16.61
C LEU A 514 43.76 25.82 -15.48
N SER A 515 43.33 27.06 -15.44
CA SER A 515 43.60 27.95 -14.29
C SER A 515 42.73 27.52 -13.09
N ASP A 516 43.13 27.91 -11.86
CA ASP A 516 42.39 27.53 -10.65
C ASP A 516 40.94 27.99 -10.69
N ASP A 517 40.64 29.20 -11.18
CA ASP A 517 39.28 29.72 -11.32
C ASP A 517 38.44 28.93 -12.34
N GLN A 518 39.05 28.54 -13.48
CA GLN A 518 38.40 27.72 -14.48
C GLN A 518 38.14 26.28 -13.99
N THR A 519 39.08 25.75 -13.21
CA THR A 519 38.91 24.41 -12.61
C THR A 519 37.75 24.39 -11.63
N GLN A 520 37.60 25.42 -10.79
CA GLN A 520 36.47 25.52 -9.85
C GLN A 520 35.12 25.62 -10.59
N MET A 521 35.02 26.50 -11.60
CA MET A 521 33.80 26.62 -12.42
C MET A 521 33.45 25.32 -13.15
N LEU A 522 34.47 24.61 -13.66
CA LEU A 522 34.28 23.32 -14.31
C LEU A 522 33.74 22.27 -13.33
N GLN A 523 34.32 22.19 -12.13
CA GLN A 523 33.89 21.24 -11.10
C GLN A 523 32.44 21.51 -10.61
N ASP A 524 32.06 22.78 -10.43
CA ASP A 524 30.70 23.14 -10.03
C ASP A 524 29.68 22.74 -11.13
N ALA A 525 30.01 22.98 -12.40
CA ALA A 525 29.17 22.57 -13.52
C ALA A 525 29.16 21.05 -13.73
N GLU A 526 30.27 20.36 -13.47
CA GLU A 526 30.36 18.90 -13.54
C GLU A 526 29.43 18.21 -12.54
N VAL A 527 29.37 18.71 -11.33
CA VAL A 527 28.45 18.19 -10.30
C VAL A 527 26.99 18.31 -10.77
N GLN A 528 26.61 19.46 -11.33
CA GLN A 528 25.25 19.66 -11.85
C GLN A 528 24.92 18.77 -13.04
N MET A 529 25.85 18.64 -13.99
CA MET A 529 25.64 17.78 -15.17
C MET A 529 25.60 16.29 -14.81
N ASN A 530 26.46 15.85 -13.90
CA ASN A 530 26.41 14.46 -13.42
C ASN A 530 25.11 14.17 -12.66
N SER A 531 24.62 15.15 -11.88
CA SER A 531 23.34 15.03 -11.20
C SER A 531 22.17 14.92 -12.21
N ALA A 532 22.12 15.82 -13.20
CA ALA A 532 21.11 15.75 -14.26
C ALA A 532 21.17 14.43 -15.02
N LYS A 533 22.38 13.96 -15.35
CA LYS A 533 22.59 12.69 -16.02
C LYS A 533 22.14 11.51 -15.16
N ALA A 534 22.48 11.48 -13.88
CA ALA A 534 22.07 10.43 -12.95
C ALA A 534 20.55 10.35 -12.76
N GLN A 535 19.85 11.48 -12.91
CA GLN A 535 18.39 11.53 -12.84
C GLN A 535 17.70 11.14 -14.14
N LEU A 536 18.25 11.53 -15.28
CA LEU A 536 17.55 11.50 -16.57
C LEU A 536 18.12 10.49 -17.57
N GLN A 537 19.32 9.96 -17.35
CA GLN A 537 19.96 8.99 -18.22
C GLN A 537 20.45 7.77 -17.45
N GLY A 538 19.93 6.61 -17.80
CA GLY A 538 20.38 5.32 -17.30
C GLY A 538 21.35 4.62 -18.25
N THR A 539 21.60 3.33 -18.01
CA THR A 539 22.46 2.51 -18.87
C THR A 539 21.76 2.10 -20.15
N ASP A 540 20.50 1.71 -20.04
CA ASP A 540 19.69 1.16 -21.13
C ASP A 540 18.50 2.05 -21.49
N TYR A 541 18.11 2.95 -20.59
CA TYR A 541 16.94 3.82 -20.72
C TYR A 541 17.27 5.26 -20.34
N ASP A 542 16.54 6.20 -20.96
CA ASP A 542 16.51 7.62 -20.60
C ASP A 542 15.13 7.96 -20.01
N ARG A 543 15.09 8.87 -19.01
CA ARG A 543 13.90 9.31 -18.31
C ARG A 543 13.55 10.73 -18.70
N MET A 544 12.30 10.96 -19.07
CA MET A 544 11.73 12.27 -19.33
C MET A 544 10.59 12.52 -18.34
N LEU A 545 10.54 13.68 -17.73
CA LEU A 545 9.47 14.07 -16.80
C LEU A 545 8.43 14.90 -17.55
N ILE A 546 7.16 14.59 -17.33
CA ILE A 546 6.02 15.25 -17.95
C ILE A 546 5.11 15.74 -16.81
N TYR A 547 4.91 17.04 -16.74
CA TYR A 547 4.05 17.67 -15.75
C TYR A 547 2.70 17.97 -16.39
N LEU A 548 1.63 17.43 -15.81
CA LEU A 548 0.27 17.57 -16.33
C LEU A 548 -0.51 18.65 -15.56
N THR A 549 -1.43 19.31 -16.28
CA THR A 549 -2.43 20.20 -15.69
C THR A 549 -3.65 19.42 -15.14
N LEU A 550 -3.74 18.13 -15.48
CA LEU A 550 -4.81 17.23 -15.07
C LEU A 550 -4.55 16.69 -13.66
N PRO A 551 -5.62 16.45 -12.87
CA PRO A 551 -5.48 15.84 -11.53
C PRO A 551 -4.96 14.41 -11.64
N GLU A 552 -4.36 13.88 -10.57
CA GLU A 552 -3.81 12.53 -10.55
C GLU A 552 -4.85 11.45 -10.85
N SER A 553 -6.06 11.59 -10.28
CA SER A 553 -7.14 10.60 -10.37
C SER A 553 -8.29 11.13 -11.22
N SER A 554 -8.27 10.89 -12.52
CA SER A 554 -9.42 11.17 -13.39
C SER A 554 -9.40 10.30 -14.65
N ASP A 555 -10.58 10.04 -15.22
CA ASP A 555 -10.72 9.33 -16.50
C ASP A 555 -9.98 10.05 -17.64
N GLU A 556 -9.90 11.39 -17.57
CA GLU A 556 -9.19 12.21 -18.55
C GLU A 556 -7.67 11.99 -18.45
N THR A 557 -7.15 11.94 -17.23
CA THR A 557 -5.74 11.66 -16.98
C THR A 557 -5.37 10.25 -17.44
N TYR A 558 -6.19 9.25 -17.13
CA TYR A 558 -5.93 7.87 -17.56
C TYR A 558 -5.96 7.72 -19.09
N ALA A 559 -6.88 8.40 -19.76
CA ALA A 559 -6.89 8.45 -21.22
C ALA A 559 -5.65 9.17 -21.79
N PHE A 560 -5.14 10.18 -21.08
CA PHE A 560 -3.96 10.91 -21.51
C PHE A 560 -2.66 10.12 -21.27
N THR A 561 -2.57 9.30 -20.22
CA THR A 561 -1.44 8.38 -20.01
C THR A 561 -1.32 7.38 -21.17
N ASP A 562 -2.44 6.80 -21.61
CA ASP A 562 -2.45 5.94 -22.82
C ASP A 562 -1.98 6.73 -24.08
N LYS A 563 -2.32 8.02 -24.16
CA LYS A 563 -1.89 8.89 -25.28
C LYS A 563 -0.39 9.20 -25.27
N ILE A 564 0.20 9.42 -24.09
CA ILE A 564 1.64 9.62 -23.93
C ILE A 564 2.39 8.38 -24.44
N LEU A 565 1.95 7.19 -24.05
CA LEU A 565 2.55 5.93 -24.51
C LEU A 565 2.40 5.77 -26.03
N GLU A 566 1.22 6.06 -26.62
CA GLU A 566 1.02 6.01 -28.08
C GLU A 566 2.00 6.93 -28.84
N ILE A 567 2.26 8.13 -28.29
CA ILE A 567 3.23 9.07 -28.87
C ILE A 567 4.64 8.50 -28.78
N ALA A 568 5.05 7.98 -27.61
CA ALA A 568 6.37 7.41 -27.44
C ALA A 568 6.61 6.19 -28.34
N GLU A 569 5.66 5.27 -28.45
CA GLU A 569 5.69 4.10 -29.33
C GLU A 569 5.82 4.47 -30.83
N LYS A 570 5.28 5.59 -31.26
CA LYS A 570 5.42 6.10 -32.61
C LYS A 570 6.91 6.34 -32.98
N TYR A 571 7.72 6.78 -32.00
CA TYR A 571 9.15 7.03 -32.19
C TYR A 571 10.02 5.79 -31.89
N TYR A 572 9.53 4.88 -31.05
CA TYR A 572 10.18 3.62 -30.64
C TYR A 572 9.31 2.39 -30.96
N PRO A 573 8.96 2.13 -32.25
CA PRO A 573 7.95 1.13 -32.62
C PRO A 573 8.36 -0.32 -32.37
N ASP A 574 9.65 -0.62 -32.23
CA ASP A 574 10.21 -1.96 -32.04
C ASP A 574 10.84 -2.12 -30.63
N GLU A 575 10.70 -1.14 -29.75
CA GLU A 575 11.37 -1.08 -28.46
C GLU A 575 10.32 -0.82 -27.36
N ASN A 576 10.61 -1.24 -26.13
CA ASN A 576 9.71 -1.02 -25.02
C ASN A 576 9.85 0.40 -24.48
N VAL A 577 8.73 1.06 -24.31
CA VAL A 577 8.60 2.34 -23.61
C VAL A 577 7.72 2.13 -22.39
N TYR A 578 7.95 2.88 -21.33
CA TYR A 578 7.21 2.73 -20.07
C TYR A 578 6.83 4.09 -19.51
N LEU A 579 5.78 4.11 -18.68
CA LEU A 579 5.32 5.30 -18.00
C LEU A 579 5.10 4.99 -16.51
N ALA A 580 5.65 5.83 -15.65
CA ALA A 580 5.50 5.72 -14.20
C ALA A 580 5.05 7.06 -13.60
N GLY A 581 4.30 7.00 -12.51
CA GLY A 581 3.81 8.14 -11.73
C GLY A 581 2.57 7.75 -10.95
N GLU A 582 2.08 8.63 -10.07
CA GLU A 582 0.95 8.29 -9.22
C GLU A 582 -0.31 7.95 -10.04
N SER A 583 -0.58 8.71 -11.10
CA SER A 583 -1.71 8.42 -12.00
C SER A 583 -1.63 7.06 -12.68
N THR A 584 -0.42 6.59 -13.04
CA THR A 584 -0.25 5.26 -13.63
C THR A 584 -0.40 4.16 -12.59
N ASN A 585 0.04 4.40 -11.34
CA ASN A 585 -0.18 3.50 -10.22
C ASN A 585 -1.68 3.27 -10.00
N GLU A 586 -2.44 4.35 -9.88
CA GLU A 586 -3.89 4.30 -9.67
C GLU A 586 -4.63 3.63 -10.83
N TYR A 587 -4.26 3.96 -12.07
CA TYR A 587 -4.85 3.35 -13.25
C TYR A 587 -4.59 1.85 -13.33
N GLU A 588 -3.40 1.41 -12.96
CA GLU A 588 -3.06 -0.02 -12.92
C GLU A 588 -3.80 -0.74 -11.78
N PHE A 589 -3.98 -0.09 -10.61
CA PHE A 589 -4.82 -0.62 -9.55
C PHE A 589 -6.27 -0.80 -10.02
N GLU A 590 -6.84 0.18 -10.71
CA GLU A 590 -8.19 0.09 -11.25
C GLU A 590 -8.33 -1.08 -12.23
N LYS A 591 -7.45 -1.17 -13.22
CA LYS A 591 -7.45 -2.26 -14.21
C LYS A 591 -7.32 -3.64 -13.54
N SER A 592 -6.37 -3.79 -12.62
CA SER A 592 -6.12 -5.03 -11.91
C SER A 592 -7.31 -5.43 -11.03
N PHE A 593 -7.83 -4.47 -10.26
CA PHE A 593 -8.95 -4.71 -9.34
C PHE A 593 -10.24 -5.08 -10.07
N ALA A 594 -10.54 -4.46 -11.20
CA ALA A 594 -11.71 -4.79 -12.01
C ALA A 594 -11.72 -6.26 -12.48
N VAL A 595 -10.54 -6.80 -12.83
CA VAL A 595 -10.37 -8.22 -13.20
C VAL A 595 -10.45 -9.10 -11.98
N ASP A 596 -9.70 -8.76 -10.93
CA ASP A 596 -9.59 -9.54 -9.70
C ASP A 596 -10.93 -9.68 -8.97
N ASN A 597 -11.73 -8.62 -8.92
CA ASN A 597 -13.07 -8.65 -8.31
C ASN A 597 -13.98 -9.69 -8.98
N LYS A 598 -13.92 -9.83 -10.31
CA LYS A 598 -14.67 -10.88 -11.04
C LYS A 598 -14.15 -12.27 -10.71
N VAL A 599 -12.83 -12.44 -10.70
CA VAL A 599 -12.20 -13.74 -10.39
C VAL A 599 -12.53 -14.18 -8.96
N VAL A 600 -12.31 -13.29 -7.97
CA VAL A 600 -12.61 -13.56 -6.56
C VAL A 600 -14.08 -13.87 -6.35
N SER A 601 -14.99 -13.13 -6.96
CA SER A 601 -16.43 -13.36 -6.84
C SER A 601 -16.82 -14.76 -7.37
N ILE A 602 -16.31 -15.16 -8.52
CA ILE A 602 -16.62 -16.47 -9.11
C ILE A 602 -15.99 -17.61 -8.27
N VAL A 603 -14.71 -17.49 -7.95
CA VAL A 603 -13.97 -18.52 -7.20
C VAL A 603 -14.53 -18.68 -5.80
N SER A 604 -14.84 -17.56 -5.10
CA SER A 604 -15.43 -17.63 -3.75
C SER A 604 -16.78 -18.36 -3.74
N VAL A 605 -17.65 -18.04 -4.69
CA VAL A 605 -18.94 -18.74 -4.84
C VAL A 605 -18.73 -20.23 -5.07
N LEU A 606 -17.80 -20.62 -5.95
CA LEU A 606 -17.51 -22.03 -6.24
C LEU A 606 -16.93 -22.76 -5.02
N VAL A 607 -15.95 -22.19 -4.34
CA VAL A 607 -15.30 -22.80 -3.18
C VAL A 607 -16.27 -22.91 -2.00
N VAL A 608 -17.01 -21.83 -1.70
CA VAL A 608 -18.01 -21.82 -0.64
C VAL A 608 -19.14 -22.82 -0.95
N MET A 609 -19.61 -22.90 -2.21
CA MET A 609 -20.58 -23.91 -2.64
C MET A 609 -20.08 -25.31 -2.37
N LEU A 610 -18.84 -25.59 -2.72
CA LEU A 610 -18.23 -26.91 -2.53
C LEU A 610 -18.15 -27.25 -1.03
N VAL A 611 -17.68 -26.33 -0.19
CA VAL A 611 -17.61 -26.51 1.26
C VAL A 611 -18.99 -26.77 1.86
N LEU A 612 -19.99 -25.98 1.47
CA LEU A 612 -21.36 -26.14 1.97
C LEU A 612 -22.02 -27.44 1.50
N LEU A 613 -21.74 -27.90 0.28
CA LEU A 613 -22.22 -29.20 -0.22
C LEU A 613 -21.66 -30.37 0.60
N PHE A 614 -20.40 -30.29 1.04
CA PHE A 614 -19.81 -31.28 1.94
C PHE A 614 -20.36 -31.21 3.36
N THR A 615 -20.70 -29.99 3.82
CA THR A 615 -21.17 -29.77 5.19
C THR A 615 -22.66 -30.13 5.36
N PHE A 616 -23.48 -29.76 4.38
CA PHE A 616 -24.92 -30.00 4.44
C PHE A 616 -25.31 -31.24 3.61
N ASN A 617 -26.16 -32.12 4.18
CA ASN A 617 -26.72 -33.27 3.46
C ASN A 617 -27.85 -32.89 2.49
N SER A 618 -27.84 -31.68 1.95
CA SER A 618 -28.87 -31.11 1.08
C SER A 618 -28.23 -30.18 0.05
N ALA A 619 -28.53 -30.35 -1.22
CA ALA A 619 -28.04 -29.49 -2.29
C ALA A 619 -28.78 -28.14 -2.35
N GLY A 620 -29.98 -28.04 -1.83
CA GLY A 620 -30.78 -26.81 -1.86
C GLY A 620 -30.32 -25.74 -0.84
N MET A 621 -29.87 -26.18 0.33
CA MET A 621 -29.41 -25.24 1.40
C MET A 621 -28.19 -24.40 0.98
N PRO A 622 -27.12 -24.99 0.40
CA PRO A 622 -25.98 -24.21 -0.10
C PRO A 622 -26.37 -23.14 -1.11
N VAL A 623 -27.25 -23.47 -2.06
CA VAL A 623 -27.72 -22.53 -3.08
C VAL A 623 -28.44 -21.35 -2.44
N LEU A 624 -29.35 -21.59 -1.49
CA LEU A 624 -30.07 -20.52 -0.79
C LEU A 624 -29.12 -19.65 0.03
N LEU A 625 -28.16 -20.24 0.74
CA LEU A 625 -27.18 -19.50 1.55
C LEU A 625 -26.32 -18.59 0.66
N ILE A 626 -25.82 -19.11 -0.45
CA ILE A 626 -25.01 -18.33 -1.40
C ILE A 626 -25.82 -17.18 -2.01
N LEU A 627 -27.08 -17.42 -2.40
CA LEU A 627 -27.95 -16.36 -2.94
C LEU A 627 -28.15 -15.24 -1.91
N VAL A 628 -28.34 -15.57 -0.64
CA VAL A 628 -28.47 -14.58 0.42
C VAL A 628 -27.15 -13.81 0.62
N ILE A 629 -26.02 -14.53 0.73
CA ILE A 629 -24.70 -13.92 0.93
C ILE A 629 -24.37 -12.99 -0.24
N GLN A 630 -24.51 -13.47 -1.48
CA GLN A 630 -24.22 -12.69 -2.67
C GLN A 630 -25.14 -11.47 -2.81
N GLY A 631 -26.43 -11.63 -2.50
CA GLY A 631 -27.37 -10.52 -2.48
C GLY A 631 -27.01 -9.45 -1.46
N CYS A 632 -26.54 -9.85 -0.27
CA CYS A 632 -26.05 -8.92 0.75
C CYS A 632 -24.76 -8.21 0.32
N ILE A 633 -23.85 -8.89 -0.38
CA ILE A 633 -22.63 -8.29 -0.94
C ILE A 633 -23.01 -7.20 -1.96
N TRP A 634 -23.89 -7.49 -2.91
CA TRP A 634 -24.32 -6.49 -3.89
C TRP A 634 -25.02 -5.31 -3.25
N LEU A 635 -25.84 -5.53 -2.22
CA LEU A 635 -26.48 -4.44 -1.48
C LEU A 635 -25.43 -3.59 -0.74
N ASN A 636 -24.40 -4.20 -0.17
CA ASN A 636 -23.31 -3.47 0.49
C ASN A 636 -22.57 -2.56 -0.50
N PHE A 637 -22.17 -3.10 -1.66
CA PHE A 637 -21.47 -2.33 -2.69
C PHE A 637 -22.37 -1.32 -3.44
N SER A 638 -23.69 -1.37 -3.26
CA SER A 638 -24.59 -0.36 -3.83
C SER A 638 -24.69 0.92 -3.00
N PHE A 639 -24.24 0.90 -1.74
CA PHE A 639 -24.33 2.05 -0.83
C PHE A 639 -23.54 3.27 -1.32
N PRO A 640 -22.26 3.15 -1.73
CA PRO A 640 -21.50 4.31 -2.20
C PRO A 640 -22.07 4.98 -3.43
N THR A 641 -22.79 4.24 -4.28
CA THR A 641 -23.46 4.79 -5.47
C THR A 641 -24.72 5.61 -5.13
N ILE A 642 -25.30 5.39 -3.93
CA ILE A 642 -26.54 6.06 -3.48
C ILE A 642 -26.22 7.29 -2.62
N THR A 643 -25.09 7.31 -1.93
CA THR A 643 -24.66 8.39 -1.02
C THR A 643 -23.79 9.39 -1.70
#